data_0f62ed0fa2c4c271e87f2de234d0f813
#
_entry.id   0f62ed0fa2c4c271e87f2de234d0f813
#
_cell.length_a   1.000
_cell.length_b   1.000
_cell.length_c   1.000
_cell.angle_alpha   90.00
_cell.angle_beta   90.00
_cell.angle_gamma   90.00
#
_symmetry.space_group_name_H-M   'P 1'
#
loop_
_entity.id
_entity.type
_entity.pdbx_description
1 polymer ?
#
loop_
_entity_poly.entity_id
_entity_poly.type
_entity_poly.pdbx_seq_one_letter_code
_entity_poly.pdbx_strand_id
1 'polypeptide(L)'
;MKNYYSLVTSLLALVFVLYTSTPAQMRSSFVPDLDGATLVSDIIVESNTYSDMYDPGFTVYPGFPQQGLYTVISPKTGAIYCNLDADAEMEIIFGAGETLYAVNLDGSAVTGWPKTFTQYYEAVWTASFGDIDNDGEGEIVAGIGGPLGGHIQAFKKDGSVVPGFPVNVGKYPMSATLADLDGNGSMEIILGTRTGQAYVYKGDGTVYPGWPKIMDRYVGASASAGDVNNDGVMDVVMESRNLLYVWNKDGQILPGFPFAIVDSLVGSNSYSAPVLADLTGDGKLEILFCSHSSAVDSGGITYAVKYDGTILPGWPKFVPNWIYGAPIVADIDGDSQLEVIIGEYGSSPTPYFSVFAYNVDGSLVNNFPMGPYHGSANQITIADIDNDNEFEIIFDENVTEVNLGRYRALNMDGSLVTGWPLEFMQNSSFQQPLLGDLNNDGLLDLVGGSFNFDINNKQVFLYVWNTGLPYNPTKIVNAMYQFNPQHTGVYIDPSTVPVELVSFTSSVADNNVTLNWITATELNNLGFEIERSLTTTPSPKEGALGNSEWEKIGFVGGYGTTTEKQVYSITDENLAKGEYTYRLVQIDFDGTRTISGNITVNVGGVVNNFILEQNYPNPFNPATLIKYNIPEQSTVQLSVVNILGEVVAELVNEVQTEGNHTKLFDGSKLSSGIYFAVLNASSLTTGKASSQMIKMVYMK
;
A
#
# COMPACT_ATOMS: atom_id res chain seq x y z
N MET A 1 16.13 55.39 -4.23
CA MET A 1 16.16 53.99 -3.73
C MET A 1 16.53 53.88 -2.24
N LYS A 2 17.02 54.87 -1.54
CA LYS A 2 17.31 54.82 -0.10
C LYS A 2 16.12 55.14 0.82
N ASN A 3 15.06 55.72 0.31
CA ASN A 3 13.91 56.18 1.11
C ASN A 3 12.72 55.19 1.14
N TYR A 4 12.79 54.12 0.38
CA TYR A 4 11.72 53.09 0.36
C TYR A 4 11.89 52.03 1.49
N TYR A 5 13.14 51.74 1.87
CA TYR A 5 13.41 50.76 2.94
C TYR A 5 13.08 51.27 4.36
N SER A 6 13.09 52.57 4.56
CA SER A 6 12.74 53.17 5.85
C SER A 6 11.23 53.19 6.14
N LEU A 7 10.39 53.15 5.10
CA LEU A 7 8.93 53.18 5.29
C LEU A 7 8.35 51.80 5.57
N VAL A 8 8.96 50.77 4.98
CA VAL A 8 8.52 49.37 5.19
C VAL A 8 8.90 48.86 6.57
N THR A 9 10.09 49.23 7.07
CA THR A 9 10.50 48.87 8.46
C THR A 9 9.70 49.62 9.53
N SER A 10 9.21 50.83 9.24
CA SER A 10 8.38 51.58 10.19
C SER A 10 6.94 51.11 10.23
N LEU A 11 6.40 50.54 9.15
CA LEU A 11 5.06 49.95 9.12
C LEU A 11 5.04 48.60 9.84
N LEU A 12 6.07 47.77 9.67
CA LEU A 12 6.23 46.49 10.40
C LEU A 12 6.39 46.74 11.92
N ALA A 13 7.11 47.77 12.34
CA ALA A 13 7.24 48.10 13.78
C ALA A 13 5.94 48.67 14.39
N LEU A 14 5.05 49.25 13.61
CA LEU A 14 3.79 49.81 14.14
C LEU A 14 2.69 48.75 14.29
N VAL A 15 2.73 47.68 13.52
CA VAL A 15 1.81 46.56 13.66
C VAL A 15 2.16 45.71 14.91
N PHE A 16 3.44 45.69 15.31
CA PHE A 16 3.90 44.97 16.52
C PHE A 16 3.50 45.65 17.83
N VAL A 17 3.25 46.94 17.87
CA VAL A 17 2.99 47.69 19.12
C VAL A 17 1.52 47.74 19.51
N LEU A 18 0.59 47.40 18.61
CA LEU A 18 -0.86 47.48 18.86
C LEU A 18 -1.48 46.14 19.36
N TYR A 19 -0.71 45.09 19.49
CA TYR A 19 -1.22 43.74 19.92
C TYR A 19 -0.80 43.33 21.32
N THR A 20 -0.30 44.22 22.18
CA THR A 20 0.22 43.83 23.52
C THR A 20 -0.76 44.05 24.68
N SER A 21 -2.06 44.15 24.48
CA SER A 21 -2.98 44.43 25.60
C SER A 21 -4.23 43.59 25.74
N THR A 22 -4.29 42.40 25.15
CA THR A 22 -5.32 41.42 25.52
C THR A 22 -4.71 40.01 25.50
N PRO A 23 -5.07 39.11 26.43
CA PRO A 23 -4.73 37.71 26.33
C PRO A 23 -5.59 37.11 25.18
N ALA A 24 -5.19 37.41 23.95
CA ALA A 24 -5.82 36.83 22.81
C ALA A 24 -5.09 35.52 22.52
N GLN A 25 -5.82 34.42 22.56
CA GLN A 25 -5.47 33.18 21.91
C GLN A 25 -4.82 33.48 20.55
N MET A 26 -3.52 33.29 20.43
CA MET A 26 -2.86 33.38 19.14
C MET A 26 -3.18 32.12 18.36
N ARG A 27 -3.94 32.30 17.29
CA ARG A 27 -4.24 31.23 16.35
C ARG A 27 -3.01 31.02 15.49
N SER A 28 -2.45 29.83 15.51
CA SER A 28 -1.47 29.40 14.54
C SER A 28 -2.20 29.01 13.25
N SER A 29 -2.36 29.94 12.30
CA SER A 29 -2.68 29.53 10.94
C SER A 29 -1.39 29.07 10.28
N PHE A 30 -1.17 27.78 10.25
CA PHE A 30 -0.10 27.21 9.46
C PHE A 30 -0.56 27.11 8.01
N VAL A 31 -0.10 28.01 7.19
CA VAL A 31 -0.10 27.90 5.73
C VAL A 31 1.34 27.66 5.34
N PRO A 32 1.71 26.49 4.80
CA PRO A 32 3.03 26.34 4.21
C PRO A 32 3.13 27.36 3.08
N ASP A 33 3.96 28.38 3.26
CA ASP A 33 4.28 29.30 2.17
C ASP A 33 5.08 28.51 1.13
N LEU A 34 4.45 28.34 -0.01
CA LEU A 34 5.00 27.57 -1.12
C LEU A 34 6.18 28.23 -1.79
N ASP A 35 6.41 29.51 -1.51
CA ASP A 35 7.53 30.27 -2.04
C ASP A 35 8.77 30.23 -1.13
N GLY A 36 8.73 29.41 -0.07
CA GLY A 36 9.88 29.15 0.81
C GLY A 36 10.03 30.12 1.98
N ALA A 37 9.02 30.95 2.26
CA ALA A 37 8.98 31.74 3.48
C ALA A 37 8.10 31.06 4.53
N THR A 38 8.68 30.69 5.64
CA THR A 38 7.96 30.13 6.77
C THR A 38 7.54 31.25 7.71
N LEU A 39 6.25 31.52 7.83
CA LEU A 39 5.73 32.38 8.87
C LEU A 39 5.56 31.54 10.14
N VAL A 40 6.45 31.69 11.08
CA VAL A 40 6.31 31.11 12.43
C VAL A 40 5.71 32.19 13.32
N SER A 41 4.50 31.98 13.82
CA SER A 41 3.93 32.81 14.87
C SER A 41 4.44 32.32 16.24
N ASP A 42 4.79 33.26 17.10
CA ASP A 42 5.13 32.93 18.50
C ASP A 42 3.91 32.29 19.18
N ILE A 43 4.05 31.06 19.62
CA ILE A 43 3.05 30.34 20.37
C ILE A 43 3.38 30.47 21.84
N ILE A 44 2.45 31.02 22.61
CA ILE A 44 2.55 31.03 24.08
C ILE A 44 2.11 29.65 24.58
N VAL A 45 3.05 28.91 25.13
CA VAL A 45 2.81 27.61 25.72
C VAL A 45 2.23 27.84 27.13
N GLU A 46 0.93 27.63 27.30
CA GLU A 46 0.41 27.43 28.65
C GLU A 46 0.68 25.98 29.07
N SER A 47 1.26 25.79 30.23
CA SER A 47 1.54 24.48 30.81
C SER A 47 0.24 23.84 31.29
N ASN A 48 -0.50 23.19 30.43
CA ASN A 48 -1.55 22.29 30.87
C ASN A 48 -0.89 21.04 31.48
N THR A 49 -1.33 20.70 32.66
CA THR A 49 -0.91 19.48 33.32
C THR A 49 -1.59 18.30 32.65
N TYR A 50 -0.82 17.29 32.26
CA TYR A 50 -1.26 16.07 31.55
C TYR A 50 -2.36 15.27 32.23
N SER A 51 -2.86 15.68 33.39
CA SER A 51 -3.86 14.98 34.18
C SER A 51 -5.28 15.03 33.65
N ASP A 52 -5.54 15.84 32.60
CA ASP A 52 -6.88 16.15 32.13
C ASP A 52 -7.14 15.73 30.65
N MET A 53 -6.21 14.94 30.04
CA MET A 53 -6.38 14.40 28.68
C MET A 53 -7.45 13.30 28.69
N TYR A 54 -8.32 13.34 27.70
CA TYR A 54 -9.32 12.31 27.53
C TYR A 54 -8.71 11.11 26.81
N ASP A 55 -8.85 9.93 27.41
CA ASP A 55 -8.32 8.66 26.92
C ASP A 55 -9.49 7.67 26.81
N PRO A 56 -9.72 7.05 25.63
CA PRO A 56 -10.71 5.98 25.47
C PRO A 56 -10.41 4.73 26.30
N GLY A 57 -9.26 4.65 26.96
CA GLY A 57 -8.78 3.48 27.67
C GLY A 57 -7.82 2.63 26.85
N PHE A 58 -7.28 3.22 25.78
CA PHE A 58 -6.30 2.56 24.94
C PHE A 58 -4.95 2.41 25.66
N THR A 59 -4.27 1.30 25.38
CA THR A 59 -2.95 1.04 26.00
C THR A 59 -1.86 1.47 25.02
N VAL A 60 -1.03 2.44 25.43
CA VAL A 60 0.17 2.83 24.69
C VAL A 60 1.18 1.69 24.74
N TYR A 61 1.72 1.30 23.58
CA TYR A 61 2.75 0.28 23.53
C TYR A 61 4.01 0.68 24.29
N PRO A 62 4.71 -0.29 24.94
CA PRO A 62 5.99 -0.03 25.60
C PRO A 62 6.99 0.62 24.62
N GLY A 63 7.73 1.62 25.11
CA GLY A 63 8.69 2.35 24.26
C GLY A 63 8.10 3.52 23.46
N PHE A 64 6.79 3.70 23.44
CA PHE A 64 6.14 4.86 22.82
C PHE A 64 5.66 5.88 23.86
N PRO A 65 5.54 7.19 23.49
CA PRO A 65 5.79 7.72 22.15
C PRO A 65 7.27 7.76 21.79
N GLN A 66 7.59 7.44 20.53
CA GLN A 66 8.91 7.69 19.97
C GLN A 66 9.05 9.17 19.62
N GLN A 67 10.23 9.71 19.84
CA GLN A 67 10.50 11.13 19.66
C GLN A 67 11.57 11.36 18.59
N GLY A 68 11.22 12.10 17.54
CA GLY A 68 12.13 12.58 16.51
C GLY A 68 12.39 14.08 16.63
N LEU A 69 13.56 14.53 16.17
CA LEU A 69 13.87 15.96 16.03
C LEU A 69 13.62 16.38 14.59
N TYR A 70 13.00 17.54 14.39
CA TYR A 70 12.83 18.09 13.06
C TYR A 70 13.24 19.56 12.97
N THR A 71 13.73 19.97 11.80
CA THR A 71 14.19 21.35 11.56
C THR A 71 13.14 22.21 10.85
N VAL A 72 12.21 21.58 10.14
CA VAL A 72 11.13 22.21 9.38
C VAL A 72 9.87 21.37 9.53
N ILE A 73 8.74 22.01 9.24
CA ILE A 73 7.42 21.46 9.43
C ILE A 73 7.23 20.16 8.70
N SER A 74 6.84 19.22 9.50
CA SER A 74 6.58 17.83 9.28
C SER A 74 5.85 17.41 8.00
N PRO A 75 6.06 16.17 7.56
CA PRO A 75 5.27 15.53 6.52
C PRO A 75 3.77 15.60 6.85
N LYS A 76 2.99 15.90 5.83
CA LYS A 76 1.55 16.10 5.93
C LYS A 76 0.75 14.79 5.97
N THR A 77 1.39 13.64 6.00
CA THR A 77 0.75 12.37 5.66
C THR A 77 0.96 11.25 6.67
N GLY A 78 1.82 11.43 7.68
CA GLY A 78 1.98 10.43 8.75
C GLY A 78 3.06 9.38 8.50
N ALA A 79 2.85 8.20 9.05
CA ALA A 79 3.72 7.04 8.94
C ALA A 79 3.16 6.01 7.94
N ILE A 80 3.92 4.96 7.69
CA ILE A 80 3.44 3.69 7.14
C ILE A 80 3.92 2.56 8.05
N TYR A 81 3.33 1.39 7.90
CA TYR A 81 3.83 0.17 8.53
C TYR A 81 4.02 -0.93 7.48
N CYS A 82 5.04 -1.74 7.65
CA CYS A 82 5.35 -2.89 6.81
C CYS A 82 6.31 -3.81 7.57
N ASN A 83 6.40 -5.07 7.16
CA ASN A 83 7.33 -6.03 7.76
C ASN A 83 8.73 -5.86 7.15
N LEU A 84 9.69 -5.42 7.96
CA LEU A 84 11.08 -5.17 7.56
C LEU A 84 12.08 -6.24 7.98
N ASP A 85 11.69 -7.14 8.87
CA ASP A 85 12.57 -8.20 9.35
C ASP A 85 11.92 -9.58 9.31
N ALA A 86 12.43 -10.54 10.05
CA ALA A 86 11.99 -11.92 9.94
C ALA A 86 10.93 -12.32 10.98
N ASP A 87 10.53 -11.39 11.84
CA ASP A 87 9.45 -11.67 12.78
C ASP A 87 8.06 -11.41 12.16
N ALA A 88 7.00 -11.63 12.91
CA ALA A 88 5.64 -11.50 12.39
C ALA A 88 5.02 -10.13 12.71
N GLU A 89 5.73 -9.28 13.43
CA GLU A 89 5.27 -7.93 13.78
C GLU A 89 5.54 -6.97 12.61
N MET A 90 4.80 -5.86 12.57
CA MET A 90 5.01 -4.82 11.59
C MET A 90 5.87 -3.70 12.16
N GLU A 91 6.84 -3.23 11.40
CA GLU A 91 7.63 -2.06 11.75
C GLU A 91 6.99 -0.79 11.23
N ILE A 92 7.21 0.31 11.96
CA ILE A 92 6.65 1.61 11.63
C ILE A 92 7.74 2.50 11.06
N ILE A 93 7.49 3.03 9.87
CA ILE A 93 8.39 3.94 9.16
C ILE A 93 7.80 5.33 9.18
N PHE A 94 8.58 6.32 9.65
CA PHE A 94 8.16 7.70 9.69
C PHE A 94 9.31 8.67 9.45
N GLY A 95 9.00 9.80 8.83
CA GLY A 95 9.94 10.89 8.64
C GLY A 95 9.86 11.95 9.73
N ALA A 96 10.99 12.41 10.24
CA ALA A 96 11.06 13.55 11.13
C ALA A 96 12.25 14.44 10.78
N GLY A 97 11.97 15.58 10.16
CA GLY A 97 12.98 16.49 9.65
C GLY A 97 13.91 15.84 8.63
N GLU A 98 15.19 15.76 8.94
CA GLU A 98 16.23 15.20 8.08
C GLU A 98 16.38 13.67 8.25
N THR A 99 15.54 13.01 9.03
CA THR A 99 15.74 11.61 9.41
C THR A 99 14.51 10.77 9.08
N LEU A 100 14.75 9.62 8.46
CA LEU A 100 13.80 8.55 8.26
C LEU A 100 14.05 7.46 9.30
N TYR A 101 13.05 7.18 10.09
CA TYR A 101 13.06 6.18 11.16
C TYR A 101 12.33 4.93 10.71
N ALA A 102 12.81 3.79 11.19
CA ALA A 102 12.09 2.54 11.22
C ALA A 102 12.20 1.96 12.63
N VAL A 103 11.08 1.66 13.25
CA VAL A 103 11.00 1.23 14.66
C VAL A 103 10.10 0.00 14.82
N ASN A 104 10.53 -0.89 15.69
CA ASN A 104 9.76 -2.06 16.13
C ASN A 104 8.64 -1.64 17.10
N LEU A 105 7.68 -2.52 17.36
CA LEU A 105 6.58 -2.25 18.29
C LEU A 105 7.00 -2.12 19.76
N ASP A 106 8.22 -2.49 20.13
CA ASP A 106 8.79 -2.19 21.43
C ASP A 106 9.49 -0.82 21.50
N GLY A 107 9.44 -0.05 20.41
CA GLY A 107 10.08 1.26 20.26
C GLY A 107 11.57 1.21 19.96
N SER A 108 12.18 0.04 19.86
CA SER A 108 13.58 -0.09 19.44
C SER A 108 13.73 0.22 17.95
N ALA A 109 14.89 0.72 17.55
CA ALA A 109 15.17 0.94 16.14
C ALA A 109 15.37 -0.40 15.41
N VAL A 110 14.83 -0.54 14.22
CA VAL A 110 15.11 -1.66 13.32
C VAL A 110 16.60 -1.67 12.99
N THR A 111 17.18 -2.86 12.85
CA THR A 111 18.61 -3.00 12.52
C THR A 111 18.94 -2.27 11.24
N GLY A 112 19.94 -1.42 11.28
CA GLY A 112 20.36 -0.59 10.15
C GLY A 112 19.67 0.78 10.06
N TRP A 113 18.72 1.08 10.90
CA TRP A 113 17.99 2.35 10.98
C TRP A 113 18.36 3.14 12.25
N PRO A 114 18.11 4.47 12.33
CA PRO A 114 17.53 5.37 11.33
C PRO A 114 18.53 5.84 10.24
N LYS A 115 18.00 6.55 9.20
CA LYS A 115 18.80 7.18 8.13
C LYS A 115 18.68 8.70 8.22
N THR A 116 19.81 9.41 8.28
CA THR A 116 19.85 10.88 8.38
C THR A 116 20.46 11.51 7.12
N PHE A 117 19.83 12.57 6.61
CA PHE A 117 20.15 13.25 5.37
C PHE A 117 20.44 14.73 5.62
N THR A 118 21.71 15.09 5.75
CA THR A 118 22.12 16.47 6.13
C THR A 118 22.31 17.40 4.93
N GLN A 119 22.15 16.91 3.70
CA GLN A 119 22.56 17.65 2.50
C GLN A 119 21.62 18.80 2.12
N TYR A 120 20.30 18.71 2.43
CA TYR A 120 19.28 19.64 1.92
C TYR A 120 18.52 20.42 2.99
N TYR A 121 18.78 20.19 4.25
CA TYR A 121 18.17 20.86 5.42
C TYR A 121 16.65 20.70 5.56
N GLU A 122 16.02 19.75 4.89
CA GLU A 122 14.57 19.59 4.98
C GLU A 122 14.04 18.18 4.73
N ALA A 123 12.74 18.09 4.94
CA ALA A 123 11.85 16.99 5.18
C ALA A 123 12.10 15.72 4.34
N VAL A 124 12.09 14.61 5.05
CA VAL A 124 11.68 13.32 4.52
C VAL A 124 10.16 13.32 4.48
N TRP A 125 9.56 13.16 3.30
CA TRP A 125 8.13 12.94 3.14
C TRP A 125 7.77 11.51 3.55
N THR A 126 6.48 11.19 3.64
CA THR A 126 6.03 9.81 3.90
C THR A 126 6.68 8.87 2.89
N ALA A 127 7.34 7.84 3.40
CA ALA A 127 7.96 6.83 2.58
C ALA A 127 6.91 5.89 2.00
N SER A 128 7.23 5.25 0.88
CA SER A 128 6.45 4.17 0.29
C SER A 128 7.22 2.86 0.42
N PHE A 129 6.51 1.75 0.38
CA PHE A 129 7.09 0.42 0.46
C PHE A 129 6.54 -0.48 -0.64
N GLY A 130 7.41 -1.19 -1.36
CA GLY A 130 7.04 -2.12 -2.43
C GLY A 130 8.26 -2.65 -3.16
N ASP A 131 8.09 -3.78 -3.86
CA ASP A 131 9.15 -4.46 -4.61
C ASP A 131 9.45 -3.70 -5.92
N ILE A 132 10.52 -2.91 -5.92
CA ILE A 132 10.92 -2.09 -7.07
C ILE A 132 11.90 -2.79 -8.01
N ASP A 133 12.52 -3.91 -7.60
CA ASP A 133 13.50 -4.62 -8.40
C ASP A 133 13.10 -6.08 -8.73
N ASN A 134 11.90 -6.49 -8.33
CA ASN A 134 11.29 -7.81 -8.54
C ASN A 134 12.16 -8.95 -7.97
N ASP A 135 12.79 -8.71 -6.81
CA ASP A 135 13.54 -9.74 -6.09
C ASP A 135 12.65 -10.51 -5.08
N GLY A 136 11.40 -10.09 -4.90
CA GLY A 136 10.40 -10.67 -4.00
C GLY A 136 10.42 -10.07 -2.60
N GLU A 137 11.26 -9.05 -2.37
CA GLU A 137 11.32 -8.29 -1.12
C GLU A 137 10.99 -6.82 -1.40
N GLY A 138 10.27 -6.17 -0.49
CA GLY A 138 9.91 -4.77 -0.68
C GLY A 138 11.04 -3.81 -0.28
N GLU A 139 11.15 -2.69 -0.98
CA GLU A 139 12.05 -1.59 -0.68
C GLU A 139 11.30 -0.38 -0.11
N ILE A 140 12.02 0.38 0.72
CA ILE A 140 11.55 1.65 1.27
C ILE A 140 12.03 2.77 0.36
N VAL A 141 11.09 3.51 -0.24
CA VAL A 141 11.36 4.63 -1.14
C VAL A 141 10.92 5.93 -0.51
N ALA A 142 11.82 6.92 -0.46
CA ALA A 142 11.53 8.21 0.13
C ALA A 142 11.98 9.37 -0.76
N GLY A 143 11.11 10.38 -0.89
CA GLY A 143 11.45 11.67 -1.44
C GLY A 143 12.09 12.54 -0.35
N ILE A 144 13.30 13.06 -0.59
CA ILE A 144 14.08 13.82 0.37
C ILE A 144 14.53 15.11 -0.27
N GLY A 145 14.23 16.23 0.35
CA GLY A 145 14.70 17.49 -0.20
C GLY A 145 14.03 18.73 0.34
N GLY A 146 14.53 19.86 -0.12
CA GLY A 146 14.14 21.18 0.34
C GLY A 146 14.44 22.26 -0.70
N PRO A 147 14.64 23.53 -0.26
CA PRO A 147 14.83 24.67 -1.16
C PRO A 147 16.12 24.58 -1.98
N LEU A 148 17.10 23.82 -1.55
CA LEU A 148 18.39 23.69 -2.22
C LEU A 148 18.43 22.59 -3.27
N GLY A 149 17.54 21.61 -3.21
CA GLY A 149 17.47 20.46 -4.12
C GLY A 149 16.69 19.31 -3.51
N GLY A 150 16.69 18.18 -4.18
CA GLY A 150 16.09 16.96 -3.69
C GLY A 150 16.59 15.72 -4.42
N HIS A 151 16.36 14.58 -3.83
CA HIS A 151 16.64 13.28 -4.41
C HIS A 151 15.59 12.25 -3.96
N ILE A 152 15.50 11.16 -4.71
CA ILE A 152 14.84 9.94 -4.28
C ILE A 152 15.89 9.04 -3.69
N GLN A 153 15.56 8.43 -2.56
CA GLN A 153 16.37 7.40 -1.93
C GLN A 153 15.56 6.11 -1.84
N ALA A 154 16.20 4.98 -2.17
CA ALA A 154 15.63 3.66 -1.97
C ALA A 154 16.54 2.81 -1.08
N PHE A 155 15.94 2.07 -0.16
CA PHE A 155 16.62 1.20 0.78
C PHE A 155 15.99 -0.19 0.79
N LYS A 156 16.82 -1.19 0.93
CA LYS A 156 16.37 -2.53 1.32
C LYS A 156 15.92 -2.54 2.79
N LYS A 157 15.20 -3.56 3.20
CA LYS A 157 14.69 -3.74 4.57
C LYS A 157 15.77 -3.54 5.64
N ASP A 158 16.99 -4.01 5.41
CA ASP A 158 18.14 -3.85 6.31
C ASP A 158 18.74 -2.44 6.31
N GLY A 159 18.15 -1.51 5.58
CA GLY A 159 18.62 -0.14 5.43
C GLY A 159 19.84 0.01 4.53
N SER A 160 20.28 -1.01 3.80
CA SER A 160 21.27 -0.85 2.75
C SER A 160 20.67 -0.09 1.57
N VAL A 161 21.49 0.68 0.87
CA VAL A 161 21.03 1.49 -0.28
C VAL A 161 20.85 0.59 -1.49
N VAL A 162 19.69 0.70 -2.16
CA VAL A 162 19.46 0.01 -3.43
C VAL A 162 20.42 0.54 -4.51
N PRO A 163 21.06 -0.32 -5.29
CA PRO A 163 21.95 0.12 -6.39
C PRO A 163 21.23 1.07 -7.35
N GLY A 164 21.89 2.18 -7.73
CA GLY A 164 21.32 3.22 -8.58
C GLY A 164 20.80 4.44 -7.82
N PHE A 165 20.60 4.34 -6.50
CA PHE A 165 20.19 5.45 -5.64
C PHE A 165 21.37 6.05 -4.84
N PRO A 166 21.27 7.35 -4.43
CA PRO A 166 20.16 8.28 -4.67
C PRO A 166 20.09 8.83 -6.09
N VAL A 167 18.88 9.15 -6.56
CA VAL A 167 18.64 9.83 -7.83
C VAL A 167 18.26 11.28 -7.58
N ASN A 168 19.03 12.22 -8.14
CA ASN A 168 18.74 13.65 -7.98
C ASN A 168 17.50 14.06 -8.79
N VAL A 169 16.63 14.82 -8.15
CA VAL A 169 15.39 15.37 -8.73
C VAL A 169 15.30 16.88 -8.44
N GLY A 170 14.20 17.48 -8.84
CA GLY A 170 13.93 18.88 -8.53
C GLY A 170 13.76 19.14 -7.02
N LYS A 171 13.56 20.41 -6.67
CA LYS A 171 13.34 20.83 -5.29
C LYS A 171 12.03 20.29 -4.73
N TYR A 172 12.03 19.93 -3.44
CA TYR A 172 10.85 19.45 -2.73
C TYR A 172 10.16 18.29 -3.47
N PRO A 173 10.81 17.14 -3.63
CA PRO A 173 10.12 15.95 -4.12
C PRO A 173 8.99 15.59 -3.15
N MET A 174 7.83 15.17 -3.68
CA MET A 174 6.70 14.69 -2.89
C MET A 174 6.93 13.24 -2.47
N SER A 175 6.02 12.66 -1.68
CA SER A 175 5.99 11.22 -1.44
C SER A 175 5.91 10.48 -2.76
N ALA A 176 6.67 9.40 -2.88
CA ALA A 176 6.62 8.57 -4.07
C ALA A 176 5.33 7.73 -4.09
N THR A 177 4.89 7.40 -5.28
CA THR A 177 3.89 6.38 -5.55
C THR A 177 4.60 5.23 -6.24
N LEU A 178 4.33 4.00 -5.83
CA LEU A 178 4.90 2.79 -6.43
C LEU A 178 3.82 2.04 -7.19
N ALA A 179 4.08 1.69 -8.44
CA ALA A 179 3.14 0.92 -9.24
C ALA A 179 3.87 0.20 -10.37
N ASP A 180 3.49 -1.04 -10.65
CA ASP A 180 3.98 -1.79 -11.81
C ASP A 180 3.24 -1.30 -13.07
N LEU A 181 3.82 -0.30 -13.75
CA LEU A 181 3.19 0.36 -14.89
C LEU A 181 3.22 -0.48 -16.17
N ASP A 182 4.12 -1.43 -16.28
CA ASP A 182 4.30 -2.20 -17.51
C ASP A 182 4.02 -3.71 -17.34
N GLY A 183 3.59 -4.13 -16.15
CA GLY A 183 3.19 -5.51 -15.85
C GLY A 183 4.38 -6.48 -15.79
N ASN A 184 5.59 -5.98 -15.48
CA ASN A 184 6.79 -6.81 -15.44
C ASN A 184 7.12 -7.38 -14.06
N GLY A 185 6.37 -6.98 -13.02
CA GLY A 185 6.54 -7.38 -11.63
C GLY A 185 7.45 -6.46 -10.81
N SER A 186 8.16 -5.51 -11.43
CA SER A 186 8.88 -4.44 -10.73
C SER A 186 8.04 -3.19 -10.67
N MET A 187 7.94 -2.56 -9.50
CA MET A 187 7.22 -1.30 -9.37
C MET A 187 8.07 -0.13 -9.84
N GLU A 188 7.48 0.74 -10.66
CA GLU A 188 8.06 2.03 -10.99
C GLU A 188 7.83 3.04 -9.87
N ILE A 189 8.77 4.00 -9.75
CA ILE A 189 8.76 5.07 -8.76
C ILE A 189 8.26 6.36 -9.41
N ILE A 190 7.08 6.80 -9.02
CA ILE A 190 6.37 7.95 -9.58
C ILE A 190 6.40 9.09 -8.57
N LEU A 191 6.81 10.28 -8.97
CA LEU A 191 6.75 11.43 -8.07
C LEU A 191 6.70 12.77 -8.80
N GLY A 192 6.10 13.74 -8.14
CA GLY A 192 6.12 15.14 -8.52
C GLY A 192 7.07 15.98 -7.68
N THR A 193 7.44 17.15 -8.18
CA THR A 193 8.25 18.11 -7.44
C THR A 193 7.60 19.49 -7.40
N ARG A 194 7.93 20.29 -6.38
CA ARG A 194 7.47 21.70 -6.33
C ARG A 194 8.08 22.58 -7.43
N THR A 195 9.00 22.06 -8.20
CA THR A 195 9.53 22.74 -9.39
C THR A 195 8.77 22.40 -10.67
N GLY A 196 7.68 21.65 -10.57
CA GLY A 196 6.78 21.36 -11.69
C GLY A 196 7.28 20.26 -12.61
N GLN A 197 8.07 19.32 -12.11
CA GLN A 197 8.44 18.11 -12.85
C GLN A 197 7.70 16.91 -12.30
N ALA A 198 7.24 16.05 -13.21
CA ALA A 198 6.74 14.73 -12.93
C ALA A 198 7.74 13.69 -13.46
N TYR A 199 8.15 12.78 -12.61
CA TYR A 199 9.13 11.74 -12.90
C TYR A 199 8.52 10.36 -12.76
N VAL A 200 9.02 9.44 -13.59
CA VAL A 200 8.88 8.01 -13.39
C VAL A 200 10.27 7.39 -13.54
N TYR A 201 10.66 6.61 -12.55
CA TYR A 201 11.93 5.88 -12.51
C TYR A 201 11.68 4.39 -12.37
N LYS A 202 12.61 3.61 -12.92
CA LYS A 202 12.69 2.17 -12.65
C LYS A 202 13.37 1.91 -11.30
N GLY A 203 13.22 0.70 -10.78
CA GLY A 203 13.84 0.29 -9.53
C GLY A 203 15.38 0.33 -9.52
N ASP A 204 16.01 0.40 -10.67
CA ASP A 204 17.48 0.62 -10.81
C ASP A 204 17.88 2.11 -10.81
N GLY A 205 16.93 3.03 -10.57
CA GLY A 205 17.15 4.47 -10.58
C GLY A 205 17.26 5.12 -11.96
N THR A 206 17.09 4.35 -13.05
CA THR A 206 17.06 4.91 -14.41
C THR A 206 15.69 5.51 -14.72
N VAL A 207 15.69 6.58 -15.53
CA VAL A 207 14.45 7.25 -15.94
C VAL A 207 13.64 6.32 -16.83
N TYR A 208 12.35 6.17 -16.53
CA TYR A 208 11.45 5.38 -17.37
C TYR A 208 11.26 6.04 -18.76
N PRO A 209 11.18 5.26 -19.86
CA PRO A 209 11.01 5.81 -21.21
C PRO A 209 9.80 6.74 -21.31
N GLY A 210 9.98 7.89 -21.95
CA GLY A 210 8.92 8.89 -22.09
C GLY A 210 8.88 9.95 -20.99
N TRP A 211 9.61 9.80 -19.91
CA TRP A 211 9.68 10.71 -18.77
C TRP A 211 11.03 11.44 -18.70
N PRO A 212 11.18 12.56 -17.93
CA PRO A 212 10.16 13.25 -17.12
C PRO A 212 9.22 14.14 -17.97
N LYS A 213 8.12 14.61 -17.33
CA LYS A 213 7.20 15.60 -17.87
C LYS A 213 7.35 16.93 -17.14
N ILE A 214 7.05 18.02 -17.87
CA ILE A 214 6.99 19.37 -17.28
C ILE A 214 5.52 19.75 -17.17
N MET A 215 5.12 20.11 -15.97
CA MET A 215 3.78 20.58 -15.64
C MET A 215 3.74 22.13 -15.66
N ASP A 216 2.56 22.70 -15.74
CA ASP A 216 2.38 24.17 -15.80
C ASP A 216 2.80 24.89 -14.52
N ARG A 217 2.69 24.20 -13.38
CA ARG A 217 2.98 24.71 -12.03
C ARG A 217 3.60 23.62 -11.17
N TYR A 218 3.86 23.95 -9.89
CA TYR A 218 4.36 22.99 -8.92
C TYR A 218 3.34 21.90 -8.58
N VAL A 219 3.84 20.78 -8.13
CA VAL A 219 3.08 19.66 -7.57
C VAL A 219 3.04 19.83 -6.04
N GLY A 220 1.88 19.72 -5.45
CA GLY A 220 1.67 19.88 -4.00
C GLY A 220 1.37 18.59 -3.24
N ALA A 221 1.14 17.49 -3.93
CA ALA A 221 0.75 16.20 -3.36
C ALA A 221 1.42 15.02 -4.10
N SER A 222 1.23 13.81 -3.61
CA SER A 222 1.66 12.59 -4.30
C SER A 222 0.88 12.37 -5.59
N ALA A 223 1.41 11.57 -6.48
CA ALA A 223 0.68 11.03 -7.61
C ALA A 223 -0.30 9.95 -7.18
N SER A 224 -1.15 9.52 -8.12
CA SER A 224 -1.88 8.26 -8.03
C SER A 224 -1.64 7.45 -9.30
N ALA A 225 -1.79 6.13 -9.21
CA ALA A 225 -1.57 5.23 -10.33
C ALA A 225 -2.67 4.17 -10.38
N GLY A 226 -3.34 4.02 -11.53
CA GLY A 226 -4.42 3.06 -11.74
C GLY A 226 -4.80 3.00 -13.22
N ASP A 227 -5.45 1.94 -13.65
CA ASP A 227 -6.02 1.82 -15.01
C ASP A 227 -7.31 2.64 -15.07
N VAL A 228 -7.17 3.94 -15.38
CA VAL A 228 -8.27 4.91 -15.31
C VAL A 228 -9.35 4.64 -16.38
N ASN A 229 -8.95 4.14 -17.54
CA ASN A 229 -9.83 3.95 -18.68
C ASN A 229 -10.23 2.49 -18.92
N ASN A 230 -9.74 1.57 -18.09
CA ASN A 230 -9.95 0.12 -18.17
C ASN A 230 -9.46 -0.47 -19.51
N ASP A 231 -8.26 -0.06 -19.96
CA ASP A 231 -7.61 -0.59 -21.15
C ASP A 231 -6.53 -1.67 -20.85
N GLY A 232 -6.35 -1.99 -19.58
CA GLY A 232 -5.37 -2.96 -19.09
C GLY A 232 -3.96 -2.39 -18.90
N VAL A 233 -3.80 -1.05 -18.98
CA VAL A 233 -2.53 -0.36 -18.77
C VAL A 233 -2.68 0.65 -17.64
N MET A 234 -1.75 0.64 -16.70
CA MET A 234 -1.73 1.61 -15.60
C MET A 234 -1.46 3.02 -16.12
N ASP A 235 -2.21 3.97 -15.61
CA ASP A 235 -2.08 5.41 -15.88
C ASP A 235 -1.51 6.13 -14.67
N VAL A 236 -0.82 7.25 -14.92
CA VAL A 236 -0.27 8.13 -13.89
C VAL A 236 -1.13 9.37 -13.79
N VAL A 237 -1.69 9.63 -12.62
CA VAL A 237 -2.55 10.77 -12.33
C VAL A 237 -1.82 11.74 -11.38
N MET A 238 -1.73 12.99 -11.76
CA MET A 238 -1.03 13.99 -10.95
C MET A 238 -1.65 15.36 -11.11
N GLU A 239 -1.80 16.06 -10.00
CA GLU A 239 -2.31 17.40 -9.97
C GLU A 239 -1.18 18.43 -9.84
N SER A 240 -1.22 19.44 -10.70
CA SER A 240 -0.52 20.70 -10.49
C SER A 240 -1.47 21.70 -9.84
N ARG A 241 -0.97 22.90 -9.59
CA ARG A 241 -1.80 23.98 -9.03
C ARG A 241 -3.06 24.31 -9.86
N ASN A 242 -2.99 24.16 -11.18
CA ASN A 242 -4.06 24.62 -12.07
C ASN A 242 -4.67 23.52 -12.95
N LEU A 243 -3.98 22.41 -13.09
CA LEU A 243 -4.31 21.38 -14.06
C LEU A 243 -4.18 19.99 -13.43
N LEU A 244 -5.13 19.12 -13.73
CA LEU A 244 -5.03 17.69 -13.49
C LEU A 244 -4.53 17.01 -14.76
N TYR A 245 -3.48 16.24 -14.64
CA TYR A 245 -2.86 15.49 -15.72
C TYR A 245 -3.12 13.99 -15.53
N VAL A 246 -3.38 13.33 -16.65
CA VAL A 246 -3.41 11.86 -16.72
C VAL A 246 -2.56 11.43 -17.91
N TRP A 247 -1.55 10.59 -17.67
CA TRP A 247 -0.68 10.04 -18.69
C TRP A 247 -0.71 8.53 -18.62
N ASN A 248 -0.60 7.89 -19.80
CA ASN A 248 -0.26 6.48 -19.81
C ASN A 248 1.21 6.25 -19.38
N LYS A 249 1.60 5.00 -19.21
CA LYS A 249 2.98 4.63 -18.79
C LYS A 249 4.08 5.27 -19.64
N ASP A 250 3.86 5.48 -20.95
CA ASP A 250 4.82 6.08 -21.88
C ASP A 250 4.83 7.62 -21.79
N GLY A 251 4.09 8.19 -20.84
CA GLY A 251 3.97 9.63 -20.62
C GLY A 251 3.20 10.35 -21.71
N GLN A 252 2.34 9.67 -22.46
CA GLN A 252 1.41 10.30 -23.38
C GLN A 252 0.16 10.70 -22.62
N ILE A 253 -0.26 11.96 -22.80
CA ILE A 253 -1.45 12.47 -22.12
C ILE A 253 -2.72 11.80 -22.67
N LEU A 254 -3.61 11.40 -21.76
CA LEU A 254 -4.88 10.78 -22.15
C LEU A 254 -5.83 11.81 -22.77
N PRO A 255 -6.76 11.38 -23.66
CA PRO A 255 -7.78 12.26 -24.22
C PRO A 255 -8.62 12.94 -23.12
N GLY A 256 -8.89 14.22 -23.26
CA GLY A 256 -9.61 15.03 -22.27
C GLY A 256 -8.72 15.70 -21.22
N PHE A 257 -7.44 15.33 -21.16
CA PHE A 257 -6.48 15.95 -20.24
C PHE A 257 -5.43 16.78 -20.99
N PRO A 258 -4.74 17.74 -20.31
CA PRO A 258 -4.94 18.08 -18.91
C PRO A 258 -6.30 18.77 -18.68
N PHE A 259 -6.96 18.41 -17.57
CA PHE A 259 -8.20 19.01 -17.14
C PHE A 259 -7.92 20.32 -16.41
N ALA A 260 -8.64 21.40 -16.78
CA ALA A 260 -8.45 22.71 -16.16
C ALA A 260 -9.28 22.87 -14.89
N ILE A 261 -8.63 23.18 -13.78
CA ILE A 261 -9.28 23.52 -12.52
C ILE A 261 -9.87 24.94 -12.65
N VAL A 262 -11.18 25.06 -12.48
CA VAL A 262 -11.94 26.27 -12.84
C VAL A 262 -11.52 27.53 -12.06
N ASP A 263 -10.92 27.38 -10.88
CA ASP A 263 -10.50 28.50 -10.03
C ASP A 263 -9.05 28.97 -10.28
N SER A 264 -8.51 28.64 -11.44
CA SER A 264 -7.15 28.99 -11.84
C SER A 264 -6.86 30.52 -11.85
N LEU A 265 -7.91 31.34 -11.86
CA LEU A 265 -7.78 32.80 -11.92
C LEU A 265 -7.37 33.45 -10.58
N VAL A 266 -7.57 32.78 -9.45
CA VAL A 266 -7.34 33.34 -8.11
C VAL A 266 -6.19 32.61 -7.37
N GLY A 267 -5.53 31.67 -8.02
CA GLY A 267 -4.40 30.95 -7.45
C GLY A 267 -4.86 29.79 -6.56
N SER A 268 -5.53 28.81 -7.19
CA SER A 268 -5.84 27.54 -6.54
C SER A 268 -4.59 26.89 -5.99
N ASN A 269 -4.72 26.22 -4.85
CA ASN A 269 -3.68 25.41 -4.25
C ASN A 269 -4.27 24.03 -4.02
N SER A 270 -3.63 22.97 -4.51
CA SER A 270 -3.94 21.63 -4.12
C SER A 270 -2.80 21.04 -3.33
N TYR A 271 -3.17 20.38 -2.25
CA TYR A 271 -2.31 19.55 -1.41
C TYR A 271 -2.93 18.16 -1.21
N SER A 272 -4.04 17.94 -1.89
CA SER A 272 -4.81 16.72 -1.89
C SER A 272 -4.25 15.80 -2.97
N ALA A 273 -3.82 14.61 -2.62
CA ALA A 273 -3.52 13.61 -3.63
C ALA A 273 -4.81 13.19 -4.35
N PRO A 274 -4.77 12.95 -5.66
CA PRO A 274 -5.91 12.37 -6.36
C PRO A 274 -6.29 11.01 -5.77
N VAL A 275 -7.58 10.67 -5.83
CA VAL A 275 -8.12 9.36 -5.47
C VAL A 275 -8.85 8.80 -6.67
N LEU A 276 -8.65 7.52 -6.94
CA LEU A 276 -9.19 6.81 -8.07
C LEU A 276 -10.21 5.78 -7.59
N ALA A 277 -11.44 5.82 -8.09
CA ALA A 277 -12.48 4.88 -7.70
C ALA A 277 -13.51 4.72 -8.82
N ASP A 278 -14.03 3.52 -9.01
CA ASP A 278 -15.18 3.30 -9.90
C ASP A 278 -16.47 3.67 -9.18
N LEU A 279 -16.80 4.98 -9.20
CA LEU A 279 -17.99 5.52 -8.54
C LEU A 279 -19.28 5.17 -9.27
N THR A 280 -19.19 4.91 -10.56
CA THR A 280 -20.36 4.68 -11.43
C THR A 280 -20.65 3.22 -11.66
N GLY A 281 -19.76 2.31 -11.28
CA GLY A 281 -19.89 0.87 -11.49
C GLY A 281 -19.72 0.47 -12.96
N ASP A 282 -19.05 1.31 -13.79
CA ASP A 282 -18.84 1.03 -15.21
C ASP A 282 -17.49 0.37 -15.52
N GLY A 283 -16.70 0.08 -14.50
CA GLY A 283 -15.39 -0.54 -14.57
C GLY A 283 -14.25 0.42 -14.91
N LYS A 284 -14.51 1.73 -14.96
CA LYS A 284 -13.52 2.78 -15.16
C LYS A 284 -13.41 3.62 -13.92
N LEU A 285 -12.23 4.17 -13.68
CA LEU A 285 -12.01 4.94 -12.46
C LEU A 285 -12.34 6.40 -12.68
N GLU A 286 -13.19 6.95 -11.83
CA GLU A 286 -13.32 8.37 -11.66
C GLU A 286 -12.15 8.91 -10.85
N ILE A 287 -11.74 10.15 -11.16
CA ILE A 287 -10.64 10.86 -10.51
C ILE A 287 -11.22 11.90 -9.58
N LEU A 288 -11.03 11.70 -8.29
CA LEU A 288 -11.43 12.61 -7.23
C LEU A 288 -10.25 13.43 -6.75
N PHE A 289 -10.40 14.72 -6.62
CA PHE A 289 -9.36 15.59 -6.07
C PHE A 289 -9.94 16.87 -5.50
N CYS A 290 -9.22 17.48 -4.57
CA CYS A 290 -9.63 18.70 -3.91
C CYS A 290 -8.69 19.84 -4.21
N SER A 291 -9.23 21.03 -4.32
CA SER A 291 -8.49 22.27 -4.45
C SER A 291 -9.11 23.35 -3.56
N HIS A 292 -8.35 24.39 -3.23
CA HIS A 292 -8.88 25.56 -2.54
C HIS A 292 -8.27 26.84 -3.13
N SER A 293 -9.02 27.93 -3.06
CA SER A 293 -8.53 29.21 -3.49
C SER A 293 -7.66 29.86 -2.42
N SER A 294 -6.59 30.52 -2.84
CA SER A 294 -5.75 31.34 -1.94
C SER A 294 -6.37 32.71 -1.62
N ALA A 295 -7.52 33.05 -2.21
CA ALA A 295 -8.22 34.29 -1.87
C ALA A 295 -8.88 34.14 -0.48
N VAL A 296 -8.83 35.22 0.29
CA VAL A 296 -9.50 35.31 1.58
C VAL A 296 -11.00 35.12 1.36
N ASP A 297 -11.64 34.26 2.15
CA ASP A 297 -13.07 33.92 2.10
C ASP A 297 -13.52 33.08 0.89
N SER A 298 -12.61 32.44 0.16
CA SER A 298 -12.97 31.46 -0.85
C SER A 298 -12.74 30.04 -0.31
N GLY A 299 -13.77 29.21 -0.33
CA GLY A 299 -13.75 27.87 0.24
C GLY A 299 -12.94 26.83 -0.55
N GLY A 300 -13.18 25.59 -0.23
CA GLY A 300 -12.66 24.42 -0.95
C GLY A 300 -13.58 23.99 -2.07
N ILE A 301 -13.03 23.24 -3.00
CA ILE A 301 -13.75 22.64 -4.12
C ILE A 301 -13.28 21.20 -4.31
N THR A 302 -14.21 20.28 -4.49
CA THR A 302 -13.94 18.87 -4.80
C THR A 302 -14.49 18.53 -6.16
N TYR A 303 -13.67 17.92 -6.98
CA TYR A 303 -14.01 17.45 -8.32
C TYR A 303 -14.18 15.94 -8.34
N ALA A 304 -15.10 15.48 -9.19
CA ALA A 304 -15.17 14.09 -9.65
C ALA A 304 -15.14 14.12 -11.18
N VAL A 305 -14.06 13.64 -11.77
CA VAL A 305 -13.77 13.73 -13.21
C VAL A 305 -13.65 12.33 -13.78
N LYS A 306 -14.33 12.08 -14.90
CA LYS A 306 -14.27 10.81 -15.62
C LYS A 306 -12.94 10.62 -16.36
N TYR A 307 -12.67 9.39 -16.74
CA TYR A 307 -11.52 8.98 -17.55
C TYR A 307 -11.32 9.77 -18.86
N ASP A 308 -12.35 10.45 -19.37
CA ASP A 308 -12.33 11.25 -20.61
C ASP A 308 -12.22 12.77 -20.33
N GLY A 309 -11.99 13.17 -19.08
CA GLY A 309 -11.89 14.57 -18.67
C GLY A 309 -13.23 15.27 -18.47
N THR A 310 -14.36 14.58 -18.55
CA THR A 310 -15.67 15.17 -18.28
C THR A 310 -15.98 15.12 -16.79
N ILE A 311 -16.65 16.16 -16.28
CA ILE A 311 -17.08 16.22 -14.87
C ILE A 311 -18.32 15.34 -14.69
N LEU A 312 -18.39 14.57 -13.60
CA LEU A 312 -19.61 13.83 -13.23
C LEU A 312 -20.80 14.78 -13.03
N PRO A 313 -22.03 14.37 -13.42
CA PRO A 313 -23.22 15.12 -13.11
C PRO A 313 -23.35 15.40 -11.61
N GLY A 314 -23.69 16.64 -11.26
CA GLY A 314 -23.80 17.07 -9.86
C GLY A 314 -22.49 17.57 -9.23
N TRP A 315 -21.36 17.43 -9.90
CA TRP A 315 -20.04 17.94 -9.47
C TRP A 315 -19.65 19.19 -10.27
N PRO A 316 -18.68 20.02 -9.79
CA PRO A 316 -17.93 19.91 -8.55
C PRO A 316 -18.73 20.34 -7.32
N LYS A 317 -18.21 20.03 -6.10
CA LYS A 317 -18.76 20.45 -4.82
C LYS A 317 -17.94 21.59 -4.21
N PHE A 318 -18.65 22.58 -3.68
CA PHE A 318 -18.05 23.72 -2.99
C PHE A 318 -18.36 23.63 -1.50
N VAL A 319 -17.35 23.87 -0.68
CA VAL A 319 -17.45 23.94 0.77
C VAL A 319 -16.93 25.28 1.30
N PRO A 320 -17.40 25.77 2.46
CA PRO A 320 -17.05 27.09 2.96
C PRO A 320 -15.58 27.29 3.30
N ASN A 321 -14.87 26.24 3.73
CA ASN A 321 -13.47 26.35 4.14
C ASN A 321 -12.55 25.59 3.19
N TRP A 322 -11.25 25.72 3.40
CA TRP A 322 -10.24 25.05 2.59
C TRP A 322 -10.27 23.53 2.80
N ILE A 323 -9.78 22.81 1.83
CA ILE A 323 -9.58 21.37 1.89
C ILE A 323 -8.10 21.08 1.65
N TYR A 324 -7.46 20.34 2.57
CA TYR A 324 -6.07 19.95 2.46
C TYR A 324 -5.90 18.42 2.31
N GLY A 325 -6.84 17.66 2.86
CA GLY A 325 -6.82 16.19 2.77
C GLY A 325 -7.25 15.68 1.42
N ALA A 326 -6.87 14.47 1.11
CA ALA A 326 -7.44 13.71 0.01
C ALA A 326 -8.90 13.35 0.32
N PRO A 327 -9.79 13.30 -0.68
CA PRO A 327 -11.11 12.71 -0.46
C PRO A 327 -10.97 11.22 -0.12
N ILE A 328 -11.91 10.69 0.65
CA ILE A 328 -12.01 9.25 0.91
C ILE A 328 -13.28 8.75 0.23
N VAL A 329 -13.26 7.50 -0.19
CA VAL A 329 -14.40 6.84 -0.84
C VAL A 329 -14.77 5.60 -0.05
N ALA A 330 -16.05 5.42 0.23
CA ALA A 330 -16.61 4.24 0.90
C ALA A 330 -18.12 4.17 0.70
N ASP A 331 -18.72 2.98 0.78
CA ASP A 331 -20.15 2.79 0.97
C ASP A 331 -20.45 2.96 2.48
N ILE A 332 -20.80 4.18 2.89
CA ILE A 332 -20.96 4.52 4.32
C ILE A 332 -22.40 4.44 4.80
N ASP A 333 -23.36 4.25 3.92
CA ASP A 333 -24.77 4.13 4.29
C ASP A 333 -25.39 2.76 3.92
N GLY A 334 -24.59 1.86 3.34
CA GLY A 334 -24.95 0.47 3.07
C GLY A 334 -25.87 0.29 1.87
N ASP A 335 -25.93 1.26 0.96
CA ASP A 335 -26.78 1.19 -0.25
C ASP A 335 -26.06 0.53 -1.46
N SER A 336 -24.83 0.10 -1.29
CA SER A 336 -23.92 -0.50 -2.29
C SER A 336 -23.46 0.48 -3.36
N GLN A 337 -23.58 1.78 -3.15
CA GLN A 337 -22.92 2.81 -3.92
C GLN A 337 -21.85 3.46 -3.07
N LEU A 338 -20.89 4.10 -3.72
CA LEU A 338 -19.77 4.73 -3.01
C LEU A 338 -20.07 6.20 -2.75
N GLU A 339 -19.80 6.66 -1.54
CA GLU A 339 -19.83 8.06 -1.18
C GLU A 339 -18.44 8.68 -1.18
N VAL A 340 -18.40 10.00 -1.37
CA VAL A 340 -17.18 10.79 -1.32
C VAL A 340 -17.16 11.64 -0.07
N ILE A 341 -16.22 11.35 0.82
CA ILE A 341 -16.10 11.99 2.14
C ILE A 341 -14.93 12.98 2.10
N ILE A 342 -15.16 14.20 2.60
CA ILE A 342 -14.17 15.27 2.67
C ILE A 342 -14.25 16.02 4.00
N GLY A 343 -13.08 16.45 4.50
CA GLY A 343 -12.97 17.29 5.69
C GLY A 343 -12.48 18.68 5.35
N GLU A 344 -13.01 19.66 6.04
CA GLU A 344 -12.60 21.06 5.89
C GLU A 344 -11.46 21.41 6.83
N TYR A 345 -10.66 22.39 6.43
CA TYR A 345 -9.68 23.07 7.27
C TYR A 345 -10.25 24.36 7.83
N GLY A 346 -10.51 24.41 9.13
CA GLY A 346 -10.97 25.60 9.82
C GLY A 346 -9.86 26.65 9.89
N SER A 347 -10.03 27.75 9.17
CA SER A 347 -9.07 28.86 9.14
C SER A 347 -9.60 30.10 9.79
N SER A 348 -8.72 31.05 10.19
CA SER A 348 -9.16 32.37 10.62
C SER A 348 -9.81 33.13 9.46
N PRO A 349 -11.00 33.80 9.60
CA PRO A 349 -11.68 34.08 10.86
C PRO A 349 -12.67 32.99 11.33
N THR A 350 -12.85 31.91 10.58
CA THR A 350 -13.78 30.83 10.88
C THR A 350 -13.05 29.59 11.38
N PRO A 351 -12.81 29.44 12.72
CA PRO A 351 -12.04 28.32 13.26
C PRO A 351 -12.88 27.02 13.34
N TYR A 352 -13.94 26.96 12.58
CA TYR A 352 -14.84 25.81 12.57
C TYR A 352 -14.73 25.11 11.22
N PHE A 353 -14.89 23.78 11.25
CA PHE A 353 -14.91 22.93 10.09
C PHE A 353 -16.12 22.01 10.14
N SER A 354 -16.44 21.42 9.00
CA SER A 354 -17.41 20.35 8.88
C SER A 354 -16.83 19.20 8.08
N VAL A 355 -17.37 18.01 8.26
CA VAL A 355 -17.12 16.85 7.42
C VAL A 355 -18.32 16.68 6.51
N PHE A 356 -18.09 16.54 5.22
CA PHE A 356 -19.10 16.36 4.19
C PHE A 356 -19.03 14.96 3.62
N ALA A 357 -20.15 14.38 3.27
CA ALA A 357 -20.26 13.19 2.45
C ALA A 357 -21.28 13.40 1.34
N TYR A 358 -20.93 12.99 0.12
CA TYR A 358 -21.74 13.16 -1.06
C TYR A 358 -21.94 11.83 -1.77
N ASN A 359 -23.15 11.54 -2.18
CA ASN A 359 -23.48 10.49 -3.13
C ASN A 359 -22.84 10.77 -4.51
N VAL A 360 -22.77 9.77 -5.36
CA VAL A 360 -22.20 9.87 -6.73
C VAL A 360 -22.86 11.00 -7.54
N ASP A 361 -24.18 11.23 -7.39
CA ASP A 361 -24.92 12.31 -8.07
C ASP A 361 -24.66 13.69 -7.44
N GLY A 362 -23.82 13.74 -6.40
CA GLY A 362 -23.48 14.96 -5.68
C GLY A 362 -24.52 15.44 -4.69
N SER A 363 -25.58 14.70 -4.40
CA SER A 363 -26.45 15.00 -3.26
C SER A 363 -25.71 14.71 -1.95
N LEU A 364 -26.08 15.44 -0.89
CA LEU A 364 -25.53 15.16 0.44
C LEU A 364 -26.11 13.84 0.97
N VAL A 365 -25.25 13.04 1.59
CA VAL A 365 -25.66 11.89 2.39
C VAL A 365 -26.47 12.35 3.62
N ASN A 366 -27.37 11.53 4.09
CA ASN A 366 -28.12 11.82 5.31
C ASN A 366 -27.17 12.10 6.49
N ASN A 367 -27.58 13.00 7.39
CA ASN A 367 -26.80 13.48 8.54
C ASN A 367 -25.56 14.33 8.20
N PHE A 368 -25.22 14.52 6.93
CA PHE A 368 -24.14 15.42 6.52
C PHE A 368 -24.65 16.79 6.05
N PRO A 369 -23.84 17.88 6.23
CA PRO A 369 -22.50 17.89 6.84
C PRO A 369 -22.55 17.71 8.35
N MET A 370 -21.58 16.96 8.89
CA MET A 370 -21.39 16.83 10.34
C MET A 370 -20.59 18.01 10.87
N GLY A 371 -20.98 18.57 11.98
CA GLY A 371 -20.36 19.77 12.55
C GLY A 371 -21.33 20.94 12.71
N PRO A 372 -20.87 22.21 12.92
CA PRO A 372 -19.43 22.57 12.86
C PRO A 372 -18.66 22.23 14.13
N TYR A 373 -17.44 21.72 13.94
CA TYR A 373 -16.48 21.45 15.01
C TYR A 373 -15.40 22.52 15.05
N HIS A 374 -14.74 22.68 16.20
CA HIS A 374 -13.64 23.65 16.32
C HIS A 374 -12.33 23.00 15.91
N GLY A 375 -11.60 23.58 14.95
CA GLY A 375 -10.33 23.06 14.45
C GLY A 375 -10.36 22.71 12.97
N SER A 376 -9.86 21.56 12.59
CA SER A 376 -9.81 21.07 11.20
C SER A 376 -9.91 19.56 11.15
N ALA A 377 -10.45 19.01 10.06
CA ALA A 377 -10.28 17.62 9.66
C ALA A 377 -9.46 17.61 8.36
N ASN A 378 -8.18 17.28 8.45
CA ASN A 378 -7.31 17.27 7.29
C ASN A 378 -7.10 15.87 6.73
N GLN A 379 -7.05 14.89 7.60
CA GLN A 379 -6.82 13.50 7.24
C GLN A 379 -7.92 12.65 7.85
N ILE A 380 -8.63 11.93 7.00
CA ILE A 380 -9.76 11.10 7.38
C ILE A 380 -9.41 9.63 7.19
N THR A 381 -9.80 8.81 8.15
CA THR A 381 -9.79 7.36 8.08
C THR A 381 -11.20 6.86 8.32
N ILE A 382 -11.67 5.91 7.51
CA ILE A 382 -12.99 5.28 7.63
C ILE A 382 -12.77 3.82 8.03
N ALA A 383 -13.37 3.43 9.14
CA ALA A 383 -13.30 2.07 9.64
C ALA A 383 -14.42 1.80 10.64
N ASP A 384 -14.81 0.54 10.81
CA ASP A 384 -15.62 0.06 11.95
C ASP A 384 -14.65 -0.17 13.13
N ILE A 385 -14.60 0.80 14.04
CA ILE A 385 -13.64 0.79 15.15
C ILE A 385 -14.23 0.35 16.48
N ASP A 386 -15.53 0.17 16.58
CA ASP A 386 -16.19 -0.35 17.80
C ASP A 386 -16.89 -1.71 17.57
N ASN A 387 -16.75 -2.25 16.36
CA ASN A 387 -17.20 -3.57 15.94
C ASN A 387 -18.73 -3.72 15.99
N ASP A 388 -19.45 -2.69 15.60
CA ASP A 388 -20.91 -2.71 15.48
C ASP A 388 -21.41 -2.99 14.04
N ASN A 389 -20.48 -3.19 13.09
CA ASN A 389 -20.64 -3.37 11.64
C ASN A 389 -21.04 -2.12 10.85
N GLU A 390 -21.11 -0.98 11.46
CA GLU A 390 -21.22 0.32 10.79
C GLU A 390 -19.83 0.96 10.70
N PHE A 391 -19.63 1.90 9.79
CA PHE A 391 -18.36 2.62 9.69
C PHE A 391 -18.35 3.85 10.59
N GLU A 392 -17.16 4.21 11.08
CA GLU A 392 -16.91 5.47 11.76
C GLU A 392 -15.96 6.35 10.93
N ILE A 393 -16.09 7.65 11.14
CA ILE A 393 -15.20 8.67 10.59
C ILE A 393 -14.20 9.08 11.64
N ILE A 394 -12.93 8.77 11.41
CA ILE A 394 -11.84 9.14 12.30
C ILE A 394 -11.01 10.23 11.63
N PHE A 395 -10.67 11.30 12.34
CA PHE A 395 -9.88 12.39 11.79
C PHE A 395 -8.97 13.06 12.82
N ASP A 396 -7.92 13.69 12.30
CA ASP A 396 -7.03 14.56 13.05
C ASP A 396 -7.75 15.88 13.36
N GLU A 397 -8.40 15.99 14.51
CA GLU A 397 -8.95 17.27 14.94
C GLU A 397 -7.80 18.20 15.31
N ASN A 398 -7.41 19.06 14.37
CA ASN A 398 -6.42 20.09 14.63
C ASN A 398 -6.99 21.14 15.59
N VAL A 399 -6.77 20.91 16.87
CA VAL A 399 -7.15 21.89 17.90
C VAL A 399 -6.08 22.97 17.88
N THR A 400 -6.50 24.21 17.68
CA THR A 400 -5.59 25.38 17.71
C THR A 400 -5.07 25.65 19.13
N GLU A 401 -5.44 24.84 20.10
CA GLU A 401 -4.93 24.86 21.44
C GLU A 401 -3.57 24.21 21.50
N VAL A 402 -2.65 24.93 22.05
CA VAL A 402 -1.23 24.60 22.10
C VAL A 402 -1.01 23.31 22.89
N ASN A 403 -0.19 22.39 22.36
CA ASN A 403 0.24 21.14 22.98
C ASN A 403 -0.83 20.03 23.15
N LEU A 404 -1.95 20.10 22.45
CA LEU A 404 -2.95 19.05 22.45
C LEU A 404 -3.15 18.50 21.04
N GLY A 405 -2.91 17.21 20.86
CA GLY A 405 -3.32 16.41 19.70
C GLY A 405 -4.64 15.72 20.02
N ARG A 406 -5.45 15.55 19.01
CA ARG A 406 -6.72 14.84 19.16
C ARG A 406 -7.06 14.08 17.90
N TYR A 407 -7.46 12.83 18.08
CA TYR A 407 -8.23 12.11 17.09
C TYR A 407 -9.67 12.02 17.56
N ARG A 408 -10.60 12.37 16.68
CA ARG A 408 -12.04 12.26 16.91
C ARG A 408 -12.59 11.14 16.05
N ALA A 409 -13.50 10.35 16.62
CA ALA A 409 -14.26 9.35 15.89
C ALA A 409 -15.76 9.64 16.02
N LEU A 410 -16.46 9.60 14.90
CA LEU A 410 -17.90 9.87 14.79
C LEU A 410 -18.59 8.71 14.11
N ASN A 411 -19.71 8.29 14.66
CA ASN A 411 -20.69 7.44 13.99
C ASN A 411 -21.32 8.17 12.79
N MET A 412 -21.91 7.44 11.86
CA MET A 412 -22.55 8.02 10.67
C MET A 412 -23.80 8.87 10.97
N ASP A 413 -24.29 8.84 12.19
CA ASP A 413 -25.34 9.77 12.66
C ASP A 413 -24.79 11.09 13.24
N GLY A 414 -23.45 11.24 13.26
CA GLY A 414 -22.74 12.39 13.81
C GLY A 414 -22.55 12.35 15.33
N SER A 415 -22.99 11.31 16.01
CA SER A 415 -22.69 11.10 17.42
C SER A 415 -21.22 10.71 17.62
N LEU A 416 -20.69 11.05 18.79
CA LEU A 416 -19.33 10.68 19.16
C LEU A 416 -19.29 9.18 19.49
N VAL A 417 -18.32 8.46 18.94
CA VAL A 417 -18.06 7.06 19.30
C VAL A 417 -17.77 6.97 20.80
N THR A 418 -18.28 5.93 21.44
CA THR A 418 -18.12 5.75 22.88
C THR A 418 -16.63 5.68 23.25
N GLY A 419 -16.23 6.51 24.20
CA GLY A 419 -14.85 6.57 24.65
C GLY A 419 -13.96 7.56 23.90
N TRP A 420 -14.39 8.12 22.76
CA TRP A 420 -13.66 9.14 22.03
C TRP A 420 -14.01 10.56 22.49
N PRO A 421 -13.17 11.59 22.22
CA PRO A 421 -11.95 11.56 21.40
C PRO A 421 -10.74 10.97 22.13
N LEU A 422 -9.72 10.53 21.38
CA LEU A 422 -8.39 10.22 21.91
C LEU A 422 -7.54 11.48 21.93
N GLU A 423 -7.08 11.89 23.12
CA GLU A 423 -6.24 13.06 23.30
C GLU A 423 -4.80 12.66 23.68
N PHE A 424 -3.83 13.37 23.16
CA PHE A 424 -2.40 13.12 23.40
C PHE A 424 -1.57 14.41 23.31
N MET A 425 -0.30 14.32 23.66
CA MET A 425 0.57 15.50 23.68
C MET A 425 0.87 16.03 22.28
N GLN A 426 0.95 17.34 22.15
CA GLN A 426 1.32 18.08 20.96
C GLN A 426 0.24 18.04 19.86
N ASN A 427 0.42 18.79 18.80
CA ASN A 427 -0.56 19.00 17.76
C ASN A 427 -0.60 17.84 16.75
N SER A 428 -1.77 17.29 16.47
CA SER A 428 -1.98 16.18 15.53
C SER A 428 -2.24 16.60 14.09
N SER A 429 -2.18 17.89 13.78
CA SER A 429 -2.51 18.42 12.46
C SER A 429 -1.75 17.72 11.33
N PHE A 430 -2.47 17.34 10.28
CA PHE A 430 -1.97 16.63 9.09
C PHE A 430 -1.38 15.23 9.37
N GLN A 431 -1.72 14.63 10.51
CA GLN A 431 -1.28 13.27 10.82
C GLN A 431 -2.46 12.31 10.67
N GLN A 432 -2.45 11.53 9.60
CA GLN A 432 -3.48 10.51 9.41
C GLN A 432 -3.36 9.44 10.49
N PRO A 433 -4.45 9.08 11.18
CA PRO A 433 -4.45 7.89 12.01
C PRO A 433 -4.34 6.64 11.13
N LEU A 434 -3.38 5.75 11.45
CA LEU A 434 -3.23 4.47 10.79
C LEU A 434 -3.87 3.40 11.65
N LEU A 435 -4.47 2.43 11.01
CA LEU A 435 -5.17 1.32 11.64
C LEU A 435 -4.62 -0.01 11.12
N GLY A 436 -4.42 -0.98 11.99
CA GLY A 436 -3.94 -2.32 11.63
C GLY A 436 -3.88 -3.25 12.82
N ASP A 437 -3.57 -4.50 12.60
CA ASP A 437 -3.12 -5.45 13.62
C ASP A 437 -1.61 -5.62 13.44
N LEU A 438 -0.84 -4.83 14.16
CA LEU A 438 0.59 -4.70 13.92
C LEU A 438 1.42 -5.84 14.55
N ASN A 439 0.87 -6.51 15.55
CA ASN A 439 1.53 -7.61 16.27
C ASN A 439 0.87 -8.98 16.02
N ASN A 440 -0.12 -9.04 15.12
CA ASN A 440 -0.89 -10.24 14.78
C ASN A 440 -1.59 -10.89 16.00
N ASP A 441 -2.08 -10.08 16.95
CA ASP A 441 -2.82 -10.58 18.12
C ASP A 441 -4.35 -10.60 17.92
N GLY A 442 -4.83 -10.15 16.76
CA GLY A 442 -6.25 -10.06 16.41
C GLY A 442 -6.94 -8.83 16.98
N LEU A 443 -6.20 -7.89 17.55
CA LEU A 443 -6.74 -6.63 18.05
C LEU A 443 -6.32 -5.47 17.16
N LEU A 444 -7.17 -4.46 17.13
CA LEU A 444 -6.93 -3.24 16.35
C LEU A 444 -5.88 -2.37 17.05
N ASP A 445 -4.82 -2.06 16.34
CA ASP A 445 -3.83 -1.08 16.74
C ASP A 445 -4.06 0.24 16.00
N LEU A 446 -3.75 1.34 16.68
CA LEU A 446 -3.81 2.68 16.13
C LEU A 446 -2.41 3.32 16.20
N VAL A 447 -1.95 3.84 15.07
CA VAL A 447 -0.71 4.61 15.01
C VAL A 447 -1.03 6.07 14.72
N GLY A 448 -0.44 6.97 15.49
CA GLY A 448 -0.69 8.38 15.31
C GLY A 448 0.53 9.23 15.59
N GLY A 449 0.56 10.42 14.99
CA GLY A 449 1.65 11.35 15.13
C GLY A 449 1.21 12.69 15.70
N SER A 450 2.16 13.34 16.37
CA SER A 450 2.00 14.74 16.77
C SER A 450 3.33 15.47 16.64
N PHE A 451 3.27 16.80 16.64
CA PHE A 451 4.46 17.62 16.60
C PHE A 451 4.28 18.92 17.39
N ASN A 452 5.34 19.48 17.92
CA ASN A 452 5.30 20.77 18.56
C ASN A 452 5.73 21.90 17.60
N PHE A 453 5.19 23.08 17.83
CA PHE A 453 5.53 24.26 17.06
C PHE A 453 6.62 25.13 17.71
N ASP A 454 7.23 24.67 18.82
CA ASP A 454 8.29 25.44 19.48
C ASP A 454 9.50 25.54 18.55
N ILE A 455 9.77 26.76 18.07
CA ILE A 455 10.87 27.05 17.14
C ILE A 455 12.24 26.65 17.71
N ASN A 456 12.37 26.58 19.02
CA ASN A 456 13.62 26.25 19.70
C ASN A 456 13.73 24.76 20.05
N ASN A 457 12.62 24.04 20.02
CA ASN A 457 12.57 22.61 20.40
C ASN A 457 11.57 21.85 19.53
N LYS A 458 11.82 21.84 18.23
CA LYS A 458 10.96 21.14 17.26
C LYS A 458 11.04 19.64 17.43
N GLN A 459 9.92 19.01 17.72
CA GLN A 459 9.83 17.59 18.00
C GLN A 459 8.61 17.00 17.28
N VAL A 460 8.80 15.79 16.78
CA VAL A 460 7.74 14.90 16.28
C VAL A 460 7.61 13.76 17.27
N PHE A 461 6.39 13.38 17.58
CA PHE A 461 6.07 12.23 18.42
C PHE A 461 5.26 11.23 17.62
N LEU A 462 5.65 9.99 17.69
CA LEU A 462 4.92 8.86 17.15
C LEU A 462 4.37 8.05 18.31
N TYR A 463 3.08 7.80 18.28
CA TYR A 463 2.36 6.97 19.24
C TYR A 463 1.88 5.69 18.59
N VAL A 464 1.83 4.62 19.34
CA VAL A 464 1.16 3.38 19.00
C VAL A 464 0.28 2.97 20.17
N TRP A 465 -0.98 2.71 19.91
CA TRP A 465 -1.95 2.26 20.90
C TRP A 465 -2.54 0.92 20.50
N ASN A 466 -2.62 -0.02 21.44
CA ASN A 466 -3.52 -1.15 21.34
C ASN A 466 -4.90 -0.69 21.83
N THR A 467 -5.89 -0.78 20.98
CA THR A 467 -7.25 -0.33 21.31
C THR A 467 -8.01 -1.33 22.19
N GLY A 468 -7.56 -2.59 22.22
CA GLY A 468 -8.27 -3.69 22.86
C GLY A 468 -9.54 -4.13 22.13
N LEU A 469 -9.81 -3.56 20.95
CA LEU A 469 -10.97 -3.88 20.11
C LEU A 469 -10.57 -4.93 19.05
N PRO A 470 -11.47 -5.79 18.60
CA PRO A 470 -11.17 -6.75 17.54
C PRO A 470 -10.74 -6.06 16.24
N TYR A 471 -9.71 -6.60 15.57
CA TYR A 471 -9.31 -6.16 14.25
C TYR A 471 -10.17 -6.84 13.16
N ASN A 472 -10.74 -6.04 12.27
CA ASN A 472 -11.49 -6.51 11.12
C ASN A 472 -11.06 -5.76 9.85
N PRO A 473 -10.12 -6.28 9.06
CA PRO A 473 -9.58 -5.56 7.89
C PRO A 473 -10.61 -5.36 6.77
N THR A 474 -11.67 -6.17 6.68
CA THR A 474 -12.75 -5.93 5.70
C THR A 474 -13.58 -4.70 6.02
N LYS A 475 -13.39 -4.14 7.20
CA LYS A 475 -14.06 -2.96 7.72
C LYS A 475 -13.09 -1.77 7.92
N ILE A 476 -11.93 -1.78 7.27
CA ILE A 476 -11.00 -0.66 7.24
C ILE A 476 -10.84 -0.20 5.81
N VAL A 477 -11.40 0.95 5.48
CA VAL A 477 -11.39 1.48 4.11
C VAL A 477 -10.02 2.00 3.70
N ASN A 478 -9.37 2.76 4.57
CA ASN A 478 -8.07 3.34 4.31
C ASN A 478 -7.18 3.25 5.57
N ALA A 479 -6.46 2.15 5.67
CA ALA A 479 -5.58 1.87 6.78
C ALA A 479 -4.44 2.90 6.91
N MET A 480 -4.05 3.54 5.81
CA MET A 480 -2.98 4.52 5.73
C MET A 480 -3.14 5.50 4.56
N TYR A 481 -2.19 6.42 4.40
CA TYR A 481 -2.20 7.43 3.35
C TYR A 481 -2.31 6.80 1.96
N GLN A 482 -3.25 7.31 1.14
CA GLN A 482 -3.57 6.80 -0.19
C GLN A 482 -3.85 5.28 -0.22
N PHE A 483 -4.51 4.76 0.83
CA PHE A 483 -5.05 3.41 1.02
C PHE A 483 -4.01 2.30 1.27
N ASN A 484 -2.80 2.42 0.78
CA ASN A 484 -1.80 1.36 0.85
C ASN A 484 -0.36 1.91 0.98
N PRO A 485 0.62 1.06 1.36
CA PRO A 485 2.00 1.49 1.53
C PRO A 485 2.70 1.90 0.22
N GLN A 486 2.13 1.56 -0.95
CA GLN A 486 2.60 2.00 -2.26
C GLN A 486 2.09 3.40 -2.64
N HIS A 487 1.09 3.93 -1.93
CA HIS A 487 0.44 5.21 -2.20
C HIS A 487 -0.21 5.29 -3.59
N THR A 488 -0.86 4.22 -4.03
CA THR A 488 -1.48 4.18 -5.37
C THR A 488 -2.68 5.12 -5.51
N GLY A 489 -3.33 5.46 -4.41
CA GLY A 489 -4.53 6.31 -4.40
C GLY A 489 -5.76 5.65 -5.02
N VAL A 490 -5.74 4.34 -5.25
CA VAL A 490 -6.87 3.58 -5.79
C VAL A 490 -7.69 3.02 -4.64
N TYR A 491 -8.97 3.34 -4.63
CA TYR A 491 -9.93 2.67 -3.75
C TYR A 491 -10.19 1.26 -4.24
N ILE A 492 -10.05 0.31 -3.35
CA ILE A 492 -10.44 -1.09 -3.54
C ILE A 492 -11.37 -1.43 -2.39
N ASP A 493 -12.58 -1.91 -2.72
CA ASP A 493 -13.54 -2.33 -1.70
C ASP A 493 -12.91 -3.45 -0.85
N PRO A 494 -12.67 -3.21 0.43
CA PRO A 494 -12.02 -4.18 1.30
C PRO A 494 -12.81 -5.49 1.46
N SER A 495 -14.10 -5.50 1.14
CA SER A 495 -14.93 -6.71 1.19
C SER A 495 -14.80 -7.58 -0.07
N THR A 496 -14.21 -7.10 -1.16
CA THR A 496 -14.24 -7.75 -2.49
C THR A 496 -12.94 -8.39 -2.93
N VAL A 497 -11.81 -8.14 -2.27
CA VAL A 497 -10.51 -8.69 -2.68
C VAL A 497 -10.30 -10.08 -2.06
N PRO A 498 -10.56 -11.17 -2.78
CA PRO A 498 -10.23 -12.51 -2.29
C PRO A 498 -8.71 -12.72 -2.30
N VAL A 499 -8.24 -13.63 -1.46
CA VAL A 499 -6.87 -14.14 -1.60
C VAL A 499 -6.72 -14.78 -2.97
N GLU A 500 -5.87 -14.22 -3.82
CA GLU A 500 -5.57 -14.78 -5.12
C GLU A 500 -4.49 -15.86 -4.99
N LEU A 501 -4.92 -17.12 -5.00
CA LEU A 501 -4.01 -18.27 -4.96
C LEU A 501 -3.36 -18.47 -6.34
N VAL A 502 -2.11 -18.07 -6.49
CA VAL A 502 -1.34 -18.20 -7.75
C VAL A 502 -0.98 -19.67 -8.02
N SER A 503 -0.60 -20.39 -6.99
CA SER A 503 -0.22 -21.81 -7.15
C SER A 503 -0.44 -22.59 -5.87
N PHE A 504 -0.79 -23.88 -6.03
CA PHE A 504 -0.79 -24.88 -4.96
C PHE A 504 -0.17 -26.15 -5.50
N THR A 505 0.97 -26.56 -4.95
CA THR A 505 1.80 -27.64 -5.47
C THR A 505 2.25 -28.58 -4.35
N SER A 506 2.71 -29.77 -4.71
CA SER A 506 3.25 -30.74 -3.75
C SER A 506 4.53 -31.38 -4.28
N SER A 507 5.37 -31.83 -3.36
CA SER A 507 6.51 -32.73 -3.64
C SER A 507 6.55 -33.85 -2.63
N VAL A 508 6.99 -35.03 -3.06
CA VAL A 508 7.11 -36.21 -2.20
C VAL A 508 8.58 -36.59 -2.06
N ALA A 509 9.04 -36.72 -0.82
CA ALA A 509 10.36 -37.22 -0.51
C ALA A 509 10.20 -38.29 0.57
N ASP A 510 10.62 -39.51 0.29
CA ASP A 510 10.41 -40.69 1.16
C ASP A 510 8.92 -40.88 1.51
N ASN A 511 8.56 -40.75 2.78
CA ASN A 511 7.20 -40.84 3.28
C ASN A 511 6.62 -39.47 3.69
N ASN A 512 7.21 -38.40 3.21
CA ASN A 512 6.79 -37.04 3.53
C ASN A 512 6.25 -36.33 2.28
N VAL A 513 5.20 -35.54 2.45
CA VAL A 513 4.63 -34.68 1.42
C VAL A 513 4.85 -33.21 1.83
N THR A 514 5.62 -32.48 1.05
CA THR A 514 5.74 -31.02 1.23
C THR A 514 4.76 -30.32 0.29
N LEU A 515 3.89 -29.53 0.87
CA LEU A 515 2.92 -28.67 0.19
C LEU A 515 3.51 -27.26 0.10
N ASN A 516 3.39 -26.64 -1.07
CA ASN A 516 3.82 -25.26 -1.29
C ASN A 516 2.71 -24.52 -1.99
N TRP A 517 2.43 -23.29 -1.56
CA TRP A 517 1.49 -22.41 -2.25
C TRP A 517 1.97 -20.98 -2.26
N ILE A 518 1.43 -20.23 -3.17
CA ILE A 518 1.78 -18.83 -3.41
C ILE A 518 0.48 -18.07 -3.56
N THR A 519 0.39 -16.93 -2.89
CA THR A 519 -0.66 -15.95 -3.08
C THR A 519 -0.11 -14.73 -3.85
N ALA A 520 -0.90 -14.11 -4.73
CA ALA A 520 -0.55 -12.84 -5.35
C ALA A 520 -0.92 -11.67 -4.43
N THR A 521 -2.08 -11.81 -3.81
CA THR A 521 -2.63 -10.83 -2.87
C THR A 521 -3.30 -11.57 -1.73
N GLU A 522 -3.35 -10.95 -0.55
CA GLU A 522 -4.14 -11.44 0.56
C GLU A 522 -4.96 -10.29 1.13
N LEU A 523 -6.20 -10.58 1.46
CA LEU A 523 -7.05 -9.68 2.21
C LEU A 523 -7.63 -10.45 3.38
N ASN A 524 -7.54 -9.86 4.58
CA ASN A 524 -8.15 -10.43 5.77
C ASN A 524 -7.73 -11.87 6.07
N ASN A 525 -6.60 -12.33 5.52
CA ASN A 525 -6.18 -13.72 5.60
C ASN A 525 -5.55 -14.05 6.97
N LEU A 526 -6.32 -14.61 7.88
CA LEU A 526 -5.80 -15.16 9.13
C LEU A 526 -4.77 -16.29 8.85
N GLY A 527 -5.00 -17.07 7.78
CA GLY A 527 -4.10 -18.13 7.38
C GLY A 527 -4.80 -19.27 6.65
N PHE A 528 -4.05 -20.32 6.48
CA PHE A 528 -4.46 -21.51 5.74
C PHE A 528 -4.51 -22.71 6.66
N GLU A 529 -5.69 -23.31 6.80
CA GLU A 529 -5.83 -24.64 7.36
C GLU A 529 -5.56 -25.65 6.26
N ILE A 530 -4.68 -26.60 6.52
CA ILE A 530 -4.32 -27.66 5.59
C ILE A 530 -5.11 -28.90 5.94
N GLU A 531 -5.92 -29.37 5.02
CA GLU A 531 -6.74 -30.55 5.18
C GLU A 531 -6.27 -31.68 4.25
N ARG A 532 -6.28 -32.88 4.79
CA ARG A 532 -5.89 -34.11 4.12
C ARG A 532 -7.05 -35.09 4.09
N SER A 533 -7.23 -35.79 2.97
CA SER A 533 -8.12 -36.94 2.86
C SER A 533 -7.36 -38.15 2.32
N LEU A 534 -7.54 -39.29 2.92
CA LEU A 534 -6.99 -40.55 2.43
C LEU A 534 -7.98 -41.17 1.42
N THR A 535 -7.57 -41.26 0.16
CA THR A 535 -8.37 -41.91 -0.88
C THR A 535 -8.21 -43.42 -0.74
N THR A 536 -9.02 -44.03 0.11
CA THR A 536 -9.12 -45.51 0.10
C THR A 536 -9.93 -45.92 -1.12
N THR A 537 -9.40 -46.82 -1.96
CA THR A 537 -10.15 -47.39 -3.09
C THR A 537 -11.53 -47.84 -2.64
N PRO A 538 -12.61 -47.46 -3.33
CA PRO A 538 -13.95 -47.88 -2.98
C PRO A 538 -14.09 -49.37 -3.26
N SER A 539 -14.27 -50.17 -2.23
CA SER A 539 -14.95 -51.47 -2.43
C SER A 539 -16.42 -51.15 -2.78
N PRO A 540 -16.97 -51.68 -3.88
CA PRO A 540 -18.34 -51.37 -4.29
C PRO A 540 -19.30 -52.08 -3.30
N LYS A 541 -19.69 -51.40 -2.23
CA LYS A 541 -20.92 -51.69 -1.50
C LYS A 541 -21.91 -50.58 -1.82
N GLU A 542 -22.91 -50.96 -2.63
CA GLU A 542 -24.07 -50.13 -2.89
C GLU A 542 -24.67 -49.58 -1.58
N GLY A 543 -24.81 -48.25 -1.50
CA GLY A 543 -25.71 -47.64 -0.55
C GLY A 543 -25.12 -46.66 0.49
N ALA A 544 -23.84 -46.33 0.46
CA ALA A 544 -23.31 -45.27 1.31
C ALA A 544 -22.77 -44.12 0.44
N LEU A 545 -23.37 -42.95 0.54
CA LEU A 545 -22.77 -41.66 0.13
C LEU A 545 -21.49 -41.50 0.94
N GLY A 546 -20.32 -41.80 0.32
CA GLY A 546 -19.02 -41.64 0.96
C GLY A 546 -18.73 -40.17 1.20
N ASN A 547 -18.94 -39.74 2.44
CA ASN A 547 -18.28 -38.53 2.93
C ASN A 547 -16.78 -38.86 3.02
N SER A 548 -15.96 -38.28 2.15
CA SER A 548 -14.52 -38.22 2.39
C SER A 548 -14.33 -37.33 3.61
N GLU A 549 -13.97 -37.94 4.75
CA GLU A 549 -13.62 -37.16 5.94
C GLU A 549 -12.31 -36.44 5.67
N TRP A 550 -12.34 -35.11 5.71
CA TRP A 550 -11.17 -34.25 5.68
C TRP A 550 -10.62 -34.15 7.10
N GLU A 551 -9.33 -34.40 7.23
CA GLU A 551 -8.58 -34.27 8.49
C GLU A 551 -7.70 -33.01 8.40
N LYS A 552 -7.85 -32.11 9.37
CA LYS A 552 -6.94 -30.98 9.53
C LYS A 552 -5.58 -31.50 10.00
N ILE A 553 -4.54 -31.26 9.23
CA ILE A 553 -3.16 -31.67 9.52
C ILE A 553 -2.28 -30.53 10.00
N GLY A 554 -2.68 -29.27 9.77
CA GLY A 554 -1.90 -28.11 10.19
C GLY A 554 -2.63 -26.80 9.91
N PHE A 555 -1.99 -25.73 10.35
CA PHE A 555 -2.37 -24.36 10.07
C PHE A 555 -1.10 -23.54 9.82
N VAL A 556 -1.11 -22.70 8.82
CA VAL A 556 -0.03 -21.75 8.49
C VAL A 556 -0.62 -20.36 8.49
N GLY A 557 -0.11 -19.46 9.33
CA GLY A 557 -0.57 -18.09 9.44
C GLY A 557 -0.44 -17.34 8.11
N GLY A 558 -1.41 -16.48 7.80
CA GLY A 558 -1.40 -15.57 6.66
C GLY A 558 -0.69 -14.28 7.01
N TYR A 559 -0.55 -13.40 6.03
CA TYR A 559 0.03 -12.06 6.20
C TYR A 559 -1.06 -10.97 6.34
N GLY A 560 -2.28 -11.35 6.72
CA GLY A 560 -3.38 -10.42 6.89
C GLY A 560 -3.84 -9.83 5.58
N THR A 561 -3.67 -8.52 5.41
CA THR A 561 -3.96 -7.82 4.15
C THR A 561 -2.65 -7.39 3.51
N THR A 562 -2.34 -7.95 2.35
CA THR A 562 -1.15 -7.60 1.56
C THR A 562 -1.42 -7.74 0.07
N THR A 563 -0.88 -6.81 -0.72
CA THR A 563 -0.84 -6.89 -2.18
C THR A 563 0.45 -7.55 -2.67
N GLU A 564 1.31 -7.97 -1.74
CA GLU A 564 2.57 -8.64 -2.07
C GLU A 564 2.38 -10.14 -2.18
N LYS A 565 3.14 -10.73 -3.08
CA LYS A 565 3.20 -12.17 -3.28
C LYS A 565 3.78 -12.85 -2.06
N GLN A 566 3.03 -13.77 -1.46
CA GLN A 566 3.46 -14.54 -0.31
C GLN A 566 3.73 -16.01 -0.68
N VAL A 567 4.74 -16.60 -0.05
CA VAL A 567 5.17 -17.99 -0.30
C VAL A 567 5.06 -18.79 0.98
N TYR A 568 4.36 -19.90 0.90
CA TYR A 568 4.06 -20.75 2.05
C TYR A 568 4.49 -22.19 1.82
N SER A 569 4.83 -22.88 2.90
CA SER A 569 5.17 -24.29 2.86
C SER A 569 4.81 -25.00 4.16
N ILE A 570 4.37 -26.25 4.05
CA ILE A 570 4.18 -27.18 5.18
C ILE A 570 4.55 -28.59 4.75
N THR A 571 5.08 -29.38 5.66
CA THR A 571 5.41 -30.80 5.41
C THR A 571 4.54 -31.70 6.25
N ASP A 572 3.82 -32.62 5.60
CA ASP A 572 3.10 -33.74 6.22
C ASP A 572 4.03 -34.94 6.27
N GLU A 573 4.42 -35.33 7.48
CA GLU A 573 5.50 -36.27 7.71
C GLU A 573 5.01 -37.70 8.07
N ASN A 574 5.87 -38.68 7.81
CA ASN A 574 5.70 -40.09 8.24
C ASN A 574 4.41 -40.76 7.74
N LEU A 575 4.01 -40.45 6.52
CA LEU A 575 2.81 -40.99 5.90
C LEU A 575 2.93 -42.47 5.59
N ALA A 576 1.84 -43.20 5.77
CA ALA A 576 1.74 -44.53 5.25
C ALA A 576 1.68 -44.53 3.71
N LYS A 577 2.03 -45.67 3.08
CA LYS A 577 1.86 -45.77 1.63
C LYS A 577 0.39 -45.67 1.25
N GLY A 578 0.09 -44.76 0.31
CA GLY A 578 -1.29 -44.51 -0.11
C GLY A 578 -1.42 -43.28 -1.01
N GLU A 579 -2.64 -43.07 -1.49
CA GLU A 579 -3.01 -41.86 -2.23
C GLU A 579 -3.70 -40.88 -1.28
N TYR A 580 -3.15 -39.71 -1.18
CA TYR A 580 -3.63 -38.62 -0.33
C TYR A 580 -4.09 -37.44 -1.18
N THR A 581 -5.21 -36.85 -0.81
CA THR A 581 -5.68 -35.60 -1.40
C THR A 581 -5.60 -34.51 -0.37
N TYR A 582 -5.05 -33.38 -0.77
CA TYR A 582 -4.89 -32.17 0.05
C TYR A 582 -5.67 -31.02 -0.51
N ARG A 583 -6.12 -30.14 0.37
CA ARG A 583 -6.67 -28.82 0.04
C ARG A 583 -6.25 -27.80 1.08
N LEU A 584 -6.23 -26.54 0.68
CA LEU A 584 -6.12 -25.42 1.59
C LEU A 584 -7.53 -24.93 1.90
N VAL A 585 -7.76 -24.59 3.15
CA VAL A 585 -8.94 -23.86 3.58
C VAL A 585 -8.40 -22.53 4.12
N GLN A 586 -8.50 -21.49 3.31
CA GLN A 586 -8.22 -20.14 3.77
C GLN A 586 -9.24 -19.78 4.86
N ILE A 587 -8.76 -19.15 5.91
CA ILE A 587 -9.56 -18.65 6.99
C ILE A 587 -9.26 -17.16 7.11
N ASP A 588 -10.28 -16.37 7.05
CA ASP A 588 -10.19 -14.93 7.25
C ASP A 588 -10.36 -14.58 8.74
N PHE A 589 -9.95 -13.39 9.16
CA PHE A 589 -10.06 -12.98 10.57
C PHE A 589 -11.50 -12.96 11.07
N ASP A 590 -12.48 -12.80 10.19
CA ASP A 590 -13.91 -12.88 10.53
C ASP A 590 -14.44 -14.34 10.64
N GLY A 591 -13.56 -15.33 10.39
CA GLY A 591 -13.89 -16.74 10.40
C GLY A 591 -14.48 -17.28 9.09
N THR A 592 -14.60 -16.45 8.04
CA THR A 592 -14.99 -16.91 6.71
C THR A 592 -14.00 -17.95 6.18
N ARG A 593 -14.51 -19.02 5.56
CA ARG A 593 -13.70 -20.15 5.10
C ARG A 593 -13.85 -20.32 3.59
N THR A 594 -12.75 -20.19 2.87
CA THR A 594 -12.68 -20.39 1.41
C THR A 594 -11.83 -21.61 1.08
N ILE A 595 -12.36 -22.54 0.30
CA ILE A 595 -11.69 -23.80 -0.05
C ILE A 595 -11.00 -23.65 -1.41
N SER A 596 -9.69 -23.97 -1.45
CA SER A 596 -8.91 -24.07 -2.70
C SER A 596 -9.26 -25.34 -3.50
N GLY A 597 -8.71 -25.42 -4.72
CA GLY A 597 -8.70 -26.66 -5.49
C GLY A 597 -7.91 -27.78 -4.79
N ASN A 598 -8.23 -29.02 -5.11
CA ASN A 598 -7.58 -30.20 -4.53
C ASN A 598 -6.31 -30.59 -5.30
N ILE A 599 -5.29 -31.10 -4.60
CA ILE A 599 -4.14 -31.79 -5.19
C ILE A 599 -4.06 -33.22 -4.66
N THR A 600 -3.78 -34.18 -5.53
CA THR A 600 -3.66 -35.60 -5.14
C THR A 600 -2.21 -36.07 -5.27
N VAL A 601 -1.75 -36.81 -4.27
CA VAL A 601 -0.35 -37.20 -4.12
C VAL A 601 -0.28 -38.68 -3.74
N ASN A 602 0.64 -39.43 -4.35
CA ASN A 602 0.90 -40.83 -4.02
C ASN A 602 2.18 -40.95 -3.19
N VAL A 603 2.07 -41.48 -1.98
CA VAL A 603 3.18 -41.75 -1.06
C VAL A 603 3.57 -43.23 -1.07
N GLY A 604 4.82 -43.51 -1.37
CA GLY A 604 5.38 -44.87 -1.34
C GLY A 604 4.66 -45.91 -2.23
N GLY A 605 3.82 -45.41 -3.16
CA GLY A 605 3.14 -46.22 -4.15
C GLY A 605 4.09 -46.65 -5.26
N VAL A 606 3.92 -47.87 -5.79
CA VAL A 606 4.51 -48.28 -7.07
C VAL A 606 3.80 -47.40 -8.12
N VAL A 607 4.50 -46.47 -8.69
CA VAL A 607 3.93 -45.61 -9.76
C VAL A 607 3.81 -46.48 -11.01
N ASN A 608 2.59 -46.82 -11.35
CA ASN A 608 2.32 -47.74 -12.47
C ASN A 608 2.41 -47.09 -13.84
N ASN A 609 2.70 -45.79 -13.93
CA ASN A 609 2.67 -45.05 -15.19
C ASN A 609 3.99 -44.34 -15.51
N PHE A 610 4.38 -44.44 -16.77
CA PHE A 610 5.47 -43.66 -17.34
C PHE A 610 4.92 -42.26 -17.68
N ILE A 611 5.44 -41.19 -17.04
CA ILE A 611 4.94 -39.81 -17.17
C ILE A 611 6.11 -38.84 -17.32
N LEU A 612 5.99 -37.90 -18.25
CA LEU A 612 6.79 -36.70 -18.36
C LEU A 612 5.89 -35.50 -18.07
N GLU A 613 6.14 -34.81 -16.99
CA GLU A 613 5.35 -33.66 -16.60
C GLU A 613 5.76 -32.41 -17.38
N GLN A 614 4.87 -31.43 -17.49
CA GLN A 614 5.18 -30.13 -18.07
C GLN A 614 6.29 -29.48 -17.23
N ASN A 615 7.33 -28.96 -17.89
CA ASN A 615 8.41 -28.24 -17.21
C ASN A 615 7.88 -26.99 -16.50
N TYR A 616 8.47 -26.64 -15.37
CA TYR A 616 8.11 -25.45 -14.63
C TYR A 616 9.38 -24.71 -14.14
N PRO A 617 9.38 -23.36 -14.33
CA PRO A 617 8.41 -22.53 -15.06
C PRO A 617 8.36 -22.84 -16.57
N ASN A 618 7.24 -22.52 -17.24
CA ASN A 618 7.07 -22.56 -18.69
C ASN A 618 6.04 -21.50 -19.13
N PRO A 619 6.42 -20.36 -19.75
CA PRO A 619 7.79 -20.05 -20.23
C PRO A 619 8.84 -20.00 -19.11
N PHE A 620 10.15 -20.14 -19.49
CA PHE A 620 11.25 -20.14 -18.54
C PHE A 620 12.39 -19.23 -18.98
N ASN A 621 13.12 -18.69 -17.97
CA ASN A 621 14.32 -17.83 -18.16
C ASN A 621 15.22 -17.89 -16.92
N PRO A 622 16.52 -18.24 -16.99
CA PRO A 622 17.08 -19.08 -18.04
C PRO A 622 16.88 -20.58 -17.75
N ALA A 623 16.39 -20.95 -16.56
CA ALA A 623 16.32 -22.34 -16.08
C ALA A 623 14.89 -22.82 -15.84
N THR A 624 14.70 -24.15 -15.95
CA THR A 624 13.44 -24.81 -15.68
C THR A 624 13.66 -26.21 -15.13
N LEU A 625 12.71 -26.71 -14.33
CA LEU A 625 12.72 -28.07 -13.82
C LEU A 625 11.89 -28.98 -14.71
N ILE A 626 12.42 -30.12 -15.09
CA ILE A 626 11.75 -31.18 -15.82
C ILE A 626 11.58 -32.36 -14.88
N LYS A 627 10.32 -32.69 -14.58
CA LYS A 627 9.95 -33.83 -13.71
C LYS A 627 9.44 -34.97 -14.56
N TYR A 628 9.80 -36.20 -14.20
CA TYR A 628 9.31 -37.38 -14.86
C TYR A 628 9.28 -38.57 -13.92
N ASN A 629 8.48 -39.56 -14.28
CA ASN A 629 8.31 -40.76 -13.53
C ASN A 629 8.56 -42.01 -14.38
N ILE A 630 9.25 -42.98 -13.84
CA ILE A 630 9.46 -44.29 -14.44
C ILE A 630 8.91 -45.40 -13.54
N PRO A 631 8.03 -46.30 -14.07
CA PRO A 631 7.31 -47.28 -13.26
C PRO A 631 8.16 -48.49 -12.83
N GLU A 632 9.31 -48.71 -13.43
CA GLU A 632 10.24 -49.83 -13.17
C GLU A 632 11.65 -49.44 -13.62
N GLN A 633 12.66 -50.11 -13.08
CA GLN A 633 14.05 -49.86 -13.41
C GLN A 633 14.25 -49.91 -14.93
N SER A 634 14.76 -48.82 -15.50
CA SER A 634 14.82 -48.60 -16.94
C SER A 634 16.11 -47.91 -17.36
N THR A 635 16.55 -48.16 -18.60
CA THR A 635 17.49 -47.28 -19.27
C THR A 635 16.71 -46.04 -19.70
N VAL A 636 17.11 -44.87 -19.21
CA VAL A 636 16.41 -43.59 -19.40
C VAL A 636 17.25 -42.65 -20.21
N GLN A 637 16.64 -42.05 -21.22
CA GLN A 637 17.22 -40.94 -21.99
C GLN A 637 16.25 -39.75 -21.95
N LEU A 638 16.71 -38.63 -21.39
CA LEU A 638 16.02 -37.36 -21.42
C LEU A 638 16.84 -36.34 -22.24
N SER A 639 16.26 -35.85 -23.32
CA SER A 639 16.91 -34.91 -24.23
C SER A 639 16.04 -33.68 -24.46
N VAL A 640 16.66 -32.54 -24.71
CA VAL A 640 15.99 -31.34 -25.19
C VAL A 640 16.30 -31.17 -26.66
N VAL A 641 15.28 -30.96 -27.48
CA VAL A 641 15.40 -30.79 -28.94
C VAL A 641 14.78 -29.45 -29.38
N ASN A 642 15.30 -28.89 -30.47
CA ASN A 642 14.72 -27.73 -31.11
C ASN A 642 13.53 -28.10 -32.02
N ILE A 643 12.93 -27.12 -32.70
CA ILE A 643 11.79 -27.31 -33.61
C ILE A 643 12.11 -28.15 -34.85
N LEU A 644 13.39 -28.38 -35.15
CA LEU A 644 13.86 -29.23 -36.26
C LEU A 644 14.14 -30.68 -35.80
N GLY A 645 13.98 -30.96 -34.49
CA GLY A 645 14.26 -32.25 -33.87
C GLY A 645 15.75 -32.48 -33.56
N GLU A 646 16.61 -31.48 -33.67
CA GLU A 646 18.02 -31.56 -33.33
C GLU A 646 18.21 -31.50 -31.82
N VAL A 647 19.02 -32.39 -31.26
CA VAL A 647 19.30 -32.44 -29.81
C VAL A 647 20.19 -31.24 -29.45
N VAL A 648 19.68 -30.37 -28.60
CA VAL A 648 20.37 -29.18 -28.05
C VAL A 648 20.96 -29.44 -26.68
N ALA A 649 20.42 -30.40 -25.95
CA ALA A 649 20.95 -30.88 -24.67
C ALA A 649 20.56 -32.35 -24.41
N GLU A 650 21.46 -33.14 -23.84
CA GLU A 650 21.16 -34.46 -23.26
C GLU A 650 21.29 -34.32 -21.74
N LEU A 651 20.16 -34.52 -21.02
CA LEU A 651 20.07 -34.29 -19.57
C LEU A 651 20.25 -35.56 -18.76
N VAL A 652 19.85 -36.71 -19.34
CA VAL A 652 19.95 -38.04 -18.74
C VAL A 652 20.23 -39.05 -19.84
N ASN A 653 21.15 -39.96 -19.61
CA ASN A 653 21.41 -41.14 -20.45
C ASN A 653 22.05 -42.22 -19.58
N GLU A 654 21.24 -42.86 -18.72
CA GLU A 654 21.69 -43.82 -17.71
C GLU A 654 20.58 -44.76 -17.29
N VAL A 655 20.95 -45.81 -16.55
CA VAL A 655 19.99 -46.69 -15.88
C VAL A 655 19.50 -46.02 -14.60
N GLN A 656 18.20 -45.85 -14.47
CA GLN A 656 17.56 -45.28 -13.27
C GLN A 656 16.58 -46.27 -12.63
N THR A 657 16.43 -46.17 -11.31
CA THR A 657 15.46 -46.96 -10.55
C THR A 657 14.04 -46.41 -10.76
N GLU A 658 13.06 -47.22 -10.46
CA GLU A 658 11.66 -46.80 -10.40
C GLU A 658 11.46 -45.61 -9.49
N GLY A 659 10.50 -44.73 -9.84
CA GLY A 659 10.14 -43.53 -9.05
C GLY A 659 10.16 -42.22 -9.80
N ASN A 660 10.06 -41.16 -9.04
CA ASN A 660 10.06 -39.76 -9.53
C ASN A 660 11.48 -39.20 -9.65
N HIS A 661 11.75 -38.55 -10.76
CA HIS A 661 13.04 -37.97 -11.07
C HIS A 661 12.85 -36.50 -11.48
N THR A 662 13.84 -35.68 -11.14
CA THR A 662 13.83 -34.25 -11.48
C THR A 662 15.19 -33.84 -12.06
N LYS A 663 15.20 -33.08 -13.15
CA LYS A 663 16.41 -32.50 -13.76
C LYS A 663 16.22 -31.02 -14.00
N LEU A 664 17.21 -30.25 -13.61
CA LEU A 664 17.31 -28.84 -13.95
C LEU A 664 17.85 -28.70 -15.39
N PHE A 665 17.20 -27.90 -16.20
CA PHE A 665 17.66 -27.51 -17.54
C PHE A 665 17.93 -26.01 -17.58
N ASP A 666 19.15 -25.64 -17.95
CA ASP A 666 19.60 -24.26 -18.15
C ASP A 666 19.65 -23.95 -19.64
N GLY A 667 18.77 -23.06 -20.11
CA GLY A 667 18.66 -22.59 -21.47
C GLY A 667 19.52 -21.38 -21.81
N SER A 668 20.36 -20.86 -20.90
CA SER A 668 21.12 -19.61 -21.06
C SER A 668 21.92 -19.51 -22.36
N LYS A 669 22.35 -20.65 -22.90
CA LYS A 669 23.12 -20.76 -24.15
C LYS A 669 22.24 -20.85 -25.41
N LEU A 670 20.94 -20.93 -25.24
CA LEU A 670 19.99 -21.07 -26.34
C LEU A 670 19.40 -19.71 -26.75
N SER A 671 18.79 -19.66 -27.92
CA SER A 671 17.97 -18.51 -28.34
C SER A 671 16.55 -18.64 -27.82
N SER A 672 15.88 -17.50 -27.56
CA SER A 672 14.45 -17.52 -27.25
C SER A 672 13.68 -18.28 -28.33
N GLY A 673 12.75 -19.15 -27.91
CA GLY A 673 12.01 -19.99 -28.85
C GLY A 673 11.35 -21.22 -28.21
N ILE A 674 10.78 -22.05 -29.07
CA ILE A 674 10.13 -23.29 -28.67
C ILE A 674 11.12 -24.45 -28.74
N TYR A 675 11.15 -25.24 -27.69
CA TYR A 675 11.92 -26.46 -27.52
C TYR A 675 11.01 -27.60 -27.05
N PHE A 676 11.50 -28.82 -27.11
CA PHE A 676 10.75 -29.98 -26.60
C PHE A 676 11.70 -30.81 -25.72
N ALA A 677 11.20 -31.20 -24.54
CA ALA A 677 11.83 -32.24 -23.76
C ALA A 677 11.28 -33.60 -24.21
N VAL A 678 12.14 -34.53 -24.53
CA VAL A 678 11.81 -35.90 -24.98
C VAL A 678 12.37 -36.87 -23.97
N LEU A 679 11.50 -37.64 -23.34
CA LEU A 679 11.83 -38.70 -22.41
C LEU A 679 11.61 -40.07 -23.07
N ASN A 680 12.64 -40.85 -23.17
CA ASN A 680 12.59 -42.26 -23.59
C ASN A 680 13.03 -43.15 -22.44
N ALA A 681 12.32 -44.22 -22.20
CA ALA A 681 12.74 -45.25 -21.23
C ALA A 681 12.50 -46.66 -21.79
N SER A 682 13.45 -47.52 -21.51
CA SER A 682 13.34 -48.97 -21.83
C SER A 682 13.52 -49.77 -20.57
N SER A 683 12.46 -50.49 -20.17
CA SER A 683 12.46 -51.31 -18.96
C SER A 683 13.50 -52.41 -19.06
N LEU A 684 14.27 -52.59 -18.02
CA LEU A 684 15.22 -53.71 -17.88
C LEU A 684 14.56 -54.99 -17.47
N THR A 685 13.33 -54.92 -16.92
CA THR A 685 12.58 -56.06 -16.44
C THR A 685 11.66 -56.63 -17.53
N THR A 686 10.91 -55.77 -18.21
CA THR A 686 9.87 -56.19 -19.18
C THR A 686 10.29 -55.96 -20.63
N GLY A 687 11.38 -55.24 -20.88
CA GLY A 687 11.81 -54.81 -22.24
C GLY A 687 10.87 -53.81 -22.90
N LYS A 688 9.84 -53.31 -22.20
CA LYS A 688 8.87 -52.34 -22.73
C LYS A 688 9.55 -50.97 -22.92
N ALA A 689 9.43 -50.44 -24.10
CA ALA A 689 9.85 -49.06 -24.41
C ALA A 689 8.68 -48.08 -24.29
N SER A 690 8.95 -46.96 -23.69
CA SER A 690 7.99 -45.83 -23.53
C SER A 690 8.64 -44.52 -23.96
N SER A 691 7.86 -43.63 -24.56
CA SER A 691 8.34 -42.31 -24.99
C SER A 691 7.26 -41.24 -24.74
N GLN A 692 7.66 -40.09 -24.21
CA GLN A 692 6.79 -38.92 -24.05
C GLN A 692 7.56 -37.64 -24.41
N MET A 693 6.82 -36.61 -24.78
CA MET A 693 7.38 -35.32 -25.19
C MET A 693 6.49 -34.18 -24.66
N ILE A 694 7.12 -33.13 -24.15
CA ILE A 694 6.45 -31.90 -23.73
C ILE A 694 7.05 -30.69 -24.47
N LYS A 695 6.22 -29.65 -24.64
CA LYS A 695 6.62 -28.37 -25.25
C LYS A 695 7.16 -27.45 -24.16
N MET A 696 8.30 -26.84 -24.40
CA MET A 696 8.93 -25.84 -23.54
C MET A 696 9.10 -24.52 -24.30
N VAL A 697 8.83 -23.41 -23.65
CA VAL A 697 9.00 -22.07 -24.22
C VAL A 697 10.11 -21.36 -23.45
N TYR A 698 11.20 -21.03 -24.15
CA TYR A 698 12.30 -20.26 -23.59
C TYR A 698 12.18 -18.80 -24.01
N MET A 699 12.20 -17.90 -23.05
CA MET A 699 12.14 -16.44 -23.24
C MET A 699 13.35 -15.81 -22.53
N LYS A 700 14.15 -15.03 -23.29
CA LYS A 700 15.27 -14.24 -22.73
C LYS A 700 14.75 -12.89 -22.33
#